data_340af4337d73694225eae3e565adcd69
#
_entry.id   340af4337d73694225eae3e565adcd69
#
_cell.length_a   1.000
_cell.length_b   1.000
_cell.length_c   1.000
_cell.angle_alpha   90.00
_cell.angle_beta   90.00
_cell.angle_gamma   90.00
#
_symmetry.space_group_name_H-M   'P 1'
#
loop_
_entity.id
_entity.type
_entity.pdbx_description
1 polymer ?
#
loop_
_entity_poly.entity_id
_entity_poly.type
_entity_poly.pdbx_seq_one_letter_code
_entity_poly.pdbx_strand_id
1 'polypeptide(L)'
;MHSSQPTLHIAVIGTYLPRLCGIATFTHDLCEAITDEFTDASCFAGAVNDRPEGYDYPARVRFEIIQNDPDSYNRAAEFLHINNVEIVSVQHEFGIYGGSAGSHLLGFLAQLKKPVVTTLHTVLKDPDEAQREVMRRLDQLSERFIVMAERGQALLEEVYGVDPAKIDLIPHGVIDMPFVDSNFYKDVFDAEGKTVLLTFGLLSPNKGIETAIRALPSILTKNPDVVYLIVGATHPHLIASQGEAYREGLQALALELGVAQHVVFHDRFVSMEELKEFIGGADIYLTPYRNEDQITSGTLAYAFGAGKAIVSTPYWHARELLADERGVLVPFADAPAIAGAVNELLAHPTRMTAMRKRAWKEGRKMIWPQVARRYMESFNRARAGMSVPVAAVMHERSYPVPDANFDHLLRMTDHTGIFQHAIYSVPNYHEAYCTDDNARAFIYTVFHEQEHGPDPAIDRLASTYLAFLWYAFDANTCRFRNFMSHERHWLESKGSEDSHARALWAVGTALGRSANEGFRDLSALLFQRGLDTVKHFSSPRAWAFTLVAIHEYLSAYSGDRGVEKMKHLLTARLLSLFNANSSPGWRWFERIATYDNAKLSHALILSGEEEAIKAGLVSLEWLVDEQTGEGGQFSPIGCHGFWPKGGEKARFDQQPVEAHAMVSACMAAFDATREEAWAHHARRCFEWFLGRNDLGVSLYDERTGGCRDALLRDHINQNQGAESTLAFHLSRSELTRRHKQLPVPP
;
A
#
# COMPACT_ATOMS: atom_id res chain seq x y z
N MET A 1 -16.98 10.55 -16.32
CA MET A 1 -16.09 9.47 -15.85
C MET A 1 -15.75 9.79 -14.41
N HIS A 2 -16.31 9.04 -13.47
CA HIS A 2 -15.95 9.16 -12.06
C HIS A 2 -14.57 8.52 -11.89
N SER A 3 -13.57 9.32 -11.59
CA SER A 3 -12.29 8.80 -11.08
C SER A 3 -12.58 8.18 -9.71
N SER A 4 -12.74 6.87 -9.65
CA SER A 4 -12.68 6.15 -8.38
C SER A 4 -11.29 6.39 -7.80
N GLN A 5 -11.20 7.09 -6.68
CA GLN A 5 -9.98 7.10 -5.89
C GLN A 5 -9.62 5.64 -5.55
N PRO A 6 -8.33 5.30 -5.50
CA PRO A 6 -7.95 3.92 -5.22
C PRO A 6 -8.44 3.55 -3.82
N THR A 7 -9.28 2.54 -3.73
CA THR A 7 -9.77 1.94 -2.49
C THR A 7 -8.57 1.34 -1.74
N LEU A 8 -8.27 1.82 -0.54
CA LEU A 8 -7.19 1.25 0.29
C LEU A 8 -7.58 -0.16 0.77
N HIS A 9 -6.78 -1.17 0.42
CA HIS A 9 -7.03 -2.56 0.79
C HIS A 9 -6.25 -2.95 2.06
N ILE A 10 -6.97 -3.15 3.17
CA ILE A 10 -6.43 -3.45 4.49
C ILE A 10 -6.78 -4.89 4.87
N ALA A 11 -5.78 -5.66 5.31
CA ALA A 11 -5.99 -6.97 5.94
C ALA A 11 -5.64 -6.90 7.43
N VAL A 12 -6.57 -7.28 8.30
CA VAL A 12 -6.34 -7.39 9.75
C VAL A 12 -6.17 -8.86 10.13
N ILE A 13 -5.02 -9.22 10.66
CA ILE A 13 -4.65 -10.60 10.99
C ILE A 13 -4.67 -10.78 12.50
N GLY A 14 -5.48 -11.72 12.98
CA GLY A 14 -5.61 -12.02 14.40
C GLY A 14 -6.69 -13.04 14.67
N THR A 15 -7.10 -13.23 15.93
CA THR A 15 -8.31 -13.98 16.24
C THR A 15 -9.55 -13.15 15.89
N TYR A 16 -10.66 -13.80 15.57
CA TYR A 16 -11.90 -13.11 15.17
C TYR A 16 -13.14 -13.81 15.77
N LEU A 17 -14.25 -13.03 15.95
CA LEU A 17 -15.52 -13.61 16.39
C LEU A 17 -16.03 -14.66 15.37
N PRO A 18 -16.61 -15.80 15.82
CA PRO A 18 -17.14 -16.07 17.15
C PRO A 18 -16.18 -16.76 18.13
N ARG A 19 -14.85 -16.78 17.87
CA ARG A 19 -13.90 -17.26 18.89
C ARG A 19 -14.01 -16.41 20.16
N LEU A 20 -14.22 -17.06 21.30
CA LEU A 20 -14.38 -16.40 22.60
C LEU A 20 -13.03 -15.91 23.14
N CYS A 21 -12.64 -14.71 22.74
CA CYS A 21 -11.34 -14.10 23.06
C CYS A 21 -11.47 -12.57 22.99
N GLY A 22 -10.84 -11.85 23.92
CA GLY A 22 -10.85 -10.39 23.92
C GLY A 22 -10.23 -9.77 22.66
N ILE A 23 -9.19 -10.41 22.10
CA ILE A 23 -8.56 -9.97 20.85
C ILE A 23 -9.49 -10.18 19.66
N ALA A 24 -10.31 -11.24 19.68
CA ALA A 24 -11.29 -11.49 18.62
C ALA A 24 -12.36 -10.37 18.57
N THR A 25 -12.83 -9.93 19.73
CA THR A 25 -13.73 -8.77 19.83
C THR A 25 -13.04 -7.49 19.36
N PHE A 26 -11.80 -7.25 19.79
CA PHE A 26 -11.03 -6.09 19.37
C PHE A 26 -10.82 -6.06 17.84
N THR A 27 -10.45 -7.19 17.25
CA THR A 27 -10.22 -7.31 15.80
C THR A 27 -11.51 -7.02 15.02
N HIS A 28 -12.63 -7.58 15.50
CA HIS A 28 -13.95 -7.33 14.91
C HIS A 28 -14.29 -5.84 14.97
N ASP A 29 -14.25 -5.23 16.16
CA ASP A 29 -14.62 -3.84 16.39
C ASP A 29 -13.73 -2.87 15.58
N LEU A 30 -12.44 -3.17 15.47
CA LEU A 30 -11.50 -2.38 14.65
C LEU A 30 -11.86 -2.44 13.16
N CYS A 31 -12.15 -3.64 12.63
CA CYS A 31 -12.53 -3.80 11.22
C CYS A 31 -13.83 -3.05 10.90
N GLU A 32 -14.84 -3.18 11.76
CA GLU A 32 -16.10 -2.45 11.58
C GLU A 32 -15.88 -0.94 11.65
N ALA A 33 -15.15 -0.45 12.66
CA ALA A 33 -14.88 0.97 12.82
C ALA A 33 -14.10 1.59 11.65
N ILE A 34 -13.13 0.86 11.07
CA ILE A 34 -12.42 1.31 9.87
C ILE A 34 -13.38 1.39 8.68
N THR A 35 -14.22 0.39 8.48
CA THR A 35 -15.16 0.35 7.35
C THR A 35 -16.24 1.43 7.46
N ASP A 36 -16.75 1.67 8.67
CA ASP A 36 -17.77 2.69 8.92
C ASP A 36 -17.22 4.11 8.76
N GLU A 37 -15.98 4.36 9.19
CA GLU A 37 -15.38 5.69 9.15
C GLU A 37 -14.79 6.03 7.77
N PHE A 38 -14.32 5.02 7.00
CA PHE A 38 -13.64 5.19 5.72
C PHE A 38 -14.32 4.34 4.63
N THR A 39 -15.34 4.90 4.00
CA THR A 39 -16.15 4.21 2.98
C THR A 39 -15.38 3.90 1.69
N ASP A 40 -14.22 4.51 1.48
CA ASP A 40 -13.29 4.27 0.39
C ASP A 40 -12.18 3.26 0.73
N ALA A 41 -12.18 2.71 1.95
CA ALA A 41 -11.28 1.64 2.36
C ALA A 41 -11.97 0.27 2.33
N SER A 42 -11.28 -0.74 1.83
CA SER A 42 -11.68 -2.13 1.91
C SER A 42 -10.93 -2.81 3.06
N CYS A 43 -11.63 -3.18 4.12
CA CYS A 43 -11.03 -3.84 5.28
C CYS A 43 -11.62 -5.24 5.44
N PHE A 44 -10.76 -6.26 5.55
CA PHE A 44 -11.17 -7.63 5.83
C PHE A 44 -10.24 -8.28 6.86
N ALA A 45 -10.68 -9.39 7.46
CA ALA A 45 -9.91 -10.11 8.46
C ALA A 45 -9.36 -11.44 7.92
N GLY A 46 -8.17 -11.81 8.41
CA GLY A 46 -7.62 -13.15 8.38
C GLY A 46 -7.65 -13.74 9.80
N ALA A 47 -8.44 -14.81 9.99
CA ALA A 47 -8.68 -15.36 11.31
C ALA A 47 -7.70 -16.48 11.68
N VAL A 48 -7.11 -16.40 12.87
CA VAL A 48 -6.23 -17.44 13.43
C VAL A 48 -7.05 -18.38 14.31
N ASN A 49 -7.07 -19.67 13.95
CA ASN A 49 -7.83 -20.73 14.58
C ASN A 49 -6.98 -21.56 15.54
N ASP A 50 -7.50 -21.81 16.74
CA ASP A 50 -6.93 -22.73 17.73
C ASP A 50 -7.39 -24.19 17.53
N ARG A 51 -8.29 -24.42 16.57
CA ARG A 51 -8.81 -25.74 16.20
C ARG A 51 -8.85 -25.90 14.67
N PRO A 52 -8.56 -27.10 14.13
CA PRO A 52 -8.46 -27.33 12.69
C PRO A 52 -9.76 -27.06 11.90
N GLU A 53 -10.91 -27.33 12.51
CA GLU A 53 -12.23 -27.16 11.89
C GLU A 53 -12.64 -25.68 11.77
N GLY A 54 -11.91 -24.74 12.41
CA GLY A 54 -12.24 -23.33 12.41
C GLY A 54 -13.55 -22.98 13.11
N TYR A 55 -14.16 -21.87 12.71
CA TYR A 55 -15.40 -21.33 13.26
C TYR A 55 -16.32 -20.91 12.11
N ASP A 56 -17.62 -20.78 12.38
CA ASP A 56 -18.57 -20.21 11.43
C ASP A 56 -18.41 -18.69 11.37
N TYR A 57 -17.49 -18.25 10.51
CA TYR A 57 -17.09 -16.86 10.41
C TYR A 57 -18.02 -16.03 9.52
N PRO A 58 -18.24 -14.74 9.84
CA PRO A 58 -18.93 -13.82 8.94
C PRO A 58 -18.08 -13.53 7.68
N ALA A 59 -18.74 -12.98 6.65
CA ALA A 59 -18.11 -12.65 5.37
C ALA A 59 -16.90 -11.69 5.47
N ARG A 60 -16.74 -10.98 6.57
CA ARG A 60 -15.59 -10.13 6.88
C ARG A 60 -14.29 -10.95 6.95
N VAL A 61 -14.33 -12.18 7.44
CA VAL A 61 -13.19 -13.11 7.42
C VAL A 61 -13.09 -13.72 6.03
N ARG A 62 -12.02 -13.43 5.32
CA ARG A 62 -11.82 -13.89 3.95
C ARG A 62 -10.88 -15.10 3.83
N PHE A 63 -10.09 -15.37 4.86
CA PHE A 63 -9.25 -16.56 4.94
C PHE A 63 -8.96 -16.92 6.40
N GLU A 64 -8.54 -18.17 6.60
CA GLU A 64 -8.26 -18.74 7.90
C GLU A 64 -6.83 -19.25 7.98
N ILE A 65 -6.21 -19.06 9.15
CA ILE A 65 -4.87 -19.55 9.49
C ILE A 65 -5.05 -20.56 10.64
N ILE A 66 -4.58 -21.77 10.45
CA ILE A 66 -4.56 -22.78 11.52
C ILE A 66 -3.32 -22.52 12.37
N GLN A 67 -3.49 -22.23 13.65
CA GLN A 67 -2.45 -21.77 14.58
C GLN A 67 -1.16 -22.60 14.50
N ASN A 68 -1.26 -23.92 14.44
CA ASN A 68 -0.13 -24.85 14.48
C ASN A 68 0.20 -25.49 13.12
N ASP A 69 -0.35 -24.99 12.00
CA ASP A 69 -0.04 -25.46 10.65
C ASP A 69 0.77 -24.38 9.88
N PRO A 70 2.12 -24.52 9.76
CA PRO A 70 2.95 -23.56 9.04
C PRO A 70 2.55 -23.34 7.57
N ASP A 71 1.99 -24.36 6.91
CA ASP A 71 1.56 -24.23 5.52
C ASP A 71 0.34 -23.34 5.37
N SER A 72 -0.50 -23.24 6.40
CA SER A 72 -1.63 -22.30 6.40
C SER A 72 -1.16 -20.85 6.40
N TYR A 73 -0.03 -20.53 7.05
CA TYR A 73 0.58 -19.21 7.01
C TYR A 73 1.13 -18.86 5.63
N ASN A 74 1.74 -19.85 4.94
CA ASN A 74 2.23 -19.65 3.57
C ASN A 74 1.06 -19.36 2.61
N ARG A 75 -0.03 -20.15 2.68
CA ARG A 75 -1.25 -19.90 1.89
C ARG A 75 -1.87 -18.53 2.19
N ALA A 76 -1.82 -18.08 3.45
CA ALA A 76 -2.29 -16.75 3.84
C ALA A 76 -1.45 -15.64 3.19
N ALA A 77 -0.13 -15.76 3.16
CA ALA A 77 0.75 -14.79 2.50
C ALA A 77 0.47 -14.70 0.98
N GLU A 78 0.29 -15.84 0.32
CA GLU A 78 -0.12 -15.89 -1.09
C GLU A 78 -1.49 -15.23 -1.31
N PHE A 79 -2.48 -15.53 -0.43
CA PHE A 79 -3.80 -14.91 -0.50
C PHE A 79 -3.74 -13.38 -0.41
N LEU A 80 -2.93 -12.83 0.49
CA LEU A 80 -2.75 -11.38 0.61
C LEU A 80 -2.10 -10.78 -0.63
N HIS A 81 -1.19 -11.53 -1.24
CA HIS A 81 -0.52 -11.09 -2.47
C HIS A 81 -1.51 -10.98 -3.64
N ILE A 82 -2.30 -12.03 -3.91
CA ILE A 82 -3.24 -12.06 -5.04
C ILE A 82 -4.45 -11.13 -4.86
N ASN A 83 -4.76 -10.72 -3.64
CA ASN A 83 -5.88 -9.81 -3.34
C ASN A 83 -5.45 -8.34 -3.24
N ASN A 84 -4.26 -7.99 -3.72
CA ASN A 84 -3.73 -6.62 -3.79
C ASN A 84 -3.82 -5.85 -2.46
N VAL A 85 -3.60 -6.54 -1.33
CA VAL A 85 -3.54 -5.91 -0.02
C VAL A 85 -2.41 -4.90 0.01
N GLU A 86 -2.67 -3.69 0.47
CA GLU A 86 -1.69 -2.60 0.52
C GLU A 86 -1.09 -2.42 1.92
N ILE A 87 -1.81 -2.85 2.96
CA ILE A 87 -1.36 -2.79 4.34
C ILE A 87 -1.84 -4.01 5.13
N VAL A 88 -0.98 -4.55 5.99
CA VAL A 88 -1.31 -5.66 6.89
C VAL A 88 -1.24 -5.17 8.32
N SER A 89 -2.37 -5.23 9.04
CA SER A 89 -2.46 -4.95 10.47
C SER A 89 -2.46 -6.27 11.25
N VAL A 90 -1.46 -6.49 12.11
CA VAL A 90 -1.34 -7.70 12.91
C VAL A 90 -1.79 -7.43 14.34
N GLN A 91 -2.67 -8.26 14.88
CA GLN A 91 -3.06 -8.25 16.29
C GLN A 91 -2.20 -9.28 17.01
N HIS A 92 -1.15 -8.83 17.71
CA HIS A 92 -0.15 -9.71 18.30
C HIS A 92 -0.42 -10.02 19.77
N GLU A 93 -0.39 -11.31 20.07
CA GLU A 93 -0.30 -11.90 21.40
C GLU A 93 0.49 -13.22 21.26
N PHE A 94 1.42 -13.51 22.15
CA PHE A 94 2.31 -14.68 22.05
C PHE A 94 1.56 -16.01 21.97
N GLY A 95 0.37 -16.11 22.58
CA GLY A 95 -0.42 -17.33 22.67
C GLY A 95 -1.38 -17.60 21.51
N ILE A 96 -1.58 -16.68 20.57
CA ILE A 96 -2.56 -16.85 19.48
C ILE A 96 -1.94 -17.37 18.18
N TYR A 97 -0.64 -17.33 18.05
CA TYR A 97 0.12 -17.88 16.90
C TYR A 97 0.85 -19.15 17.32
N GLY A 98 1.07 -20.04 16.36
CA GLY A 98 1.76 -21.31 16.60
C GLY A 98 3.28 -21.16 16.75
N GLY A 99 3.93 -22.25 17.17
CA GLY A 99 5.36 -22.27 17.43
C GLY A 99 5.75 -21.70 18.79
N SER A 100 7.04 -21.70 19.11
CA SER A 100 7.55 -21.14 20.37
C SER A 100 7.29 -19.63 20.40
N ALA A 101 6.58 -19.16 21.42
CA ALA A 101 6.17 -17.76 21.58
C ALA A 101 5.48 -17.14 20.35
N GLY A 102 4.76 -17.94 19.55
CA GLY A 102 4.07 -17.44 18.35
C GLY A 102 4.94 -17.30 17.11
N SER A 103 6.09 -17.97 17.06
CA SER A 103 7.12 -17.79 16.02
C SER A 103 6.68 -18.12 14.59
N HIS A 104 5.59 -18.87 14.37
CA HIS A 104 5.05 -19.13 13.02
C HIS A 104 4.62 -17.85 12.29
N LEU A 105 4.19 -16.83 13.05
CA LEU A 105 3.90 -15.51 12.50
C LEU A 105 5.08 -14.89 11.74
N LEU A 106 6.31 -15.10 12.21
CA LEU A 106 7.51 -14.51 11.61
C LEU A 106 7.75 -14.99 10.18
N GLY A 107 7.52 -16.30 9.93
CA GLY A 107 7.62 -16.88 8.58
C GLY A 107 6.59 -16.30 7.61
N PHE A 108 5.39 -16.02 8.09
CA PHE A 108 4.35 -15.34 7.32
C PHE A 108 4.75 -13.90 7.00
N LEU A 109 5.15 -13.12 8.00
CA LEU A 109 5.51 -11.70 7.78
C LEU A 109 6.72 -11.53 6.87
N ALA A 110 7.71 -12.42 6.94
CA ALA A 110 8.91 -12.37 6.09
C ALA A 110 8.59 -12.57 4.59
N GLN A 111 7.46 -13.18 4.25
CA GLN A 111 7.02 -13.35 2.86
C GLN A 111 6.25 -12.13 2.34
N LEU A 112 5.76 -11.26 3.24
CA LEU A 112 5.00 -10.08 2.85
C LEU A 112 5.93 -8.98 2.35
N LYS A 113 5.71 -8.53 1.12
CA LYS A 113 6.37 -7.34 0.55
C LYS A 113 5.44 -6.13 0.69
N LYS A 114 4.83 -5.99 1.85
CA LYS A 114 3.79 -4.99 2.16
C LYS A 114 4.10 -4.38 3.53
N PRO A 115 3.73 -3.12 3.79
CA PRO A 115 3.90 -2.54 5.10
C PRO A 115 3.06 -3.30 6.14
N VAL A 116 3.70 -3.59 7.27
CA VAL A 116 3.09 -4.29 8.41
C VAL A 116 3.01 -3.34 9.60
N VAL A 117 1.82 -3.23 10.19
CA VAL A 117 1.59 -2.50 11.45
C VAL A 117 1.14 -3.50 12.50
N THR A 118 1.93 -3.68 13.56
CA THR A 118 1.67 -4.66 14.60
C THR A 118 1.13 -4.00 15.85
N THR A 119 -0.11 -4.35 16.24
CA THR A 119 -0.72 -3.97 17.52
C THR A 119 -0.33 -4.99 18.58
N LEU A 120 0.31 -4.56 19.65
CA LEU A 120 0.75 -5.41 20.75
C LEU A 120 -0.27 -5.37 21.89
N HIS A 121 -0.94 -6.52 22.12
CA HIS A 121 -1.87 -6.68 23.25
C HIS A 121 -1.16 -6.98 24.56
N THR A 122 0.06 -7.53 24.48
CA THR A 122 0.95 -7.78 25.61
C THR A 122 2.36 -7.29 25.26
N VAL A 123 2.98 -6.57 26.21
CA VAL A 123 4.40 -6.22 26.19
C VAL A 123 4.99 -6.66 27.54
N LEU A 124 5.89 -7.61 27.53
CA LEU A 124 6.42 -8.22 28.76
C LEU A 124 7.60 -7.42 29.30
N LYS A 125 7.65 -7.25 30.64
CA LYS A 125 8.78 -6.66 31.36
C LYS A 125 9.97 -7.62 31.41
N ASP A 126 9.70 -8.89 31.68
CA ASP A 126 10.69 -9.95 31.85
C ASP A 126 10.43 -11.09 30.84
N PRO A 127 10.68 -10.86 29.51
CA PRO A 127 10.47 -11.86 28.48
C PRO A 127 11.50 -12.98 28.58
N ASP A 128 11.08 -14.21 28.31
CA ASP A 128 12.02 -15.31 28.08
C ASP A 128 12.77 -15.13 26.73
N GLU A 129 13.72 -16.05 26.47
CA GLU A 129 14.57 -15.95 25.27
C GLU A 129 13.76 -16.07 23.97
N ALA A 130 12.76 -16.96 23.93
CA ALA A 130 11.91 -17.14 22.75
C ALA A 130 11.02 -15.90 22.49
N GLN A 131 10.44 -15.34 23.54
CA GLN A 131 9.63 -14.13 23.48
C GLN A 131 10.46 -12.91 23.05
N ARG A 132 11.71 -12.79 23.56
CA ARG A 132 12.64 -11.73 23.17
C ARG A 132 13.02 -11.82 21.70
N GLU A 133 13.33 -13.04 21.22
CA GLU A 133 13.67 -13.26 19.81
C GLU A 133 12.50 -12.97 18.88
N VAL A 134 11.28 -13.36 19.25
CA VAL A 134 10.07 -13.04 18.46
C VAL A 134 9.90 -11.53 18.37
N MET A 135 9.99 -10.78 19.45
CA MET A 135 9.86 -9.33 19.44
C MET A 135 10.97 -8.64 18.63
N ARG A 136 12.21 -9.10 18.75
CA ARG A 136 13.33 -8.60 17.94
C ARG A 136 13.09 -8.80 16.44
N ARG A 137 12.52 -9.93 16.04
CA ARG A 137 12.18 -10.22 14.66
C ARG A 137 10.95 -9.43 14.20
N LEU A 138 9.94 -9.25 15.06
CA LEU A 138 8.79 -8.39 14.78
C LEU A 138 9.22 -6.95 14.52
N ASP A 139 10.21 -6.42 15.27
CA ASP A 139 10.75 -5.08 15.03
C ASP A 139 11.38 -4.94 13.64
N GLN A 140 12.02 -5.98 13.12
CA GLN A 140 12.58 -6.01 11.77
C GLN A 140 11.53 -6.12 10.67
N LEU A 141 10.38 -6.74 10.97
CA LEU A 141 9.33 -7.08 10.00
C LEU A 141 8.11 -6.14 10.06
N SER A 142 8.05 -5.28 11.07
CA SER A 142 6.98 -4.30 11.23
C SER A 142 7.48 -2.90 10.96
N GLU A 143 6.74 -2.13 10.17
CA GLU A 143 7.03 -0.71 9.95
C GLU A 143 6.70 0.13 11.18
N ARG A 144 5.65 -0.27 11.89
CA ARG A 144 5.18 0.44 13.09
C ARG A 144 4.61 -0.53 14.11
N PHE A 145 4.70 -0.13 15.38
CA PHE A 145 3.99 -0.77 16.49
C PHE A 145 2.88 0.13 17.01
N ILE A 146 1.77 -0.49 17.39
CA ILE A 146 0.71 0.17 18.14
C ILE A 146 0.65 -0.44 19.53
N VAL A 147 0.69 0.39 20.54
CA VAL A 147 0.48 0.05 21.95
C VAL A 147 -0.65 0.88 22.54
N MET A 148 -1.33 0.33 23.54
CA MET A 148 -2.56 0.92 24.07
C MET A 148 -2.37 1.64 25.42
N ALA A 149 -1.14 1.63 25.95
CA ALA A 149 -0.78 2.23 27.23
C ALA A 149 0.64 2.82 27.17
N GLU A 150 0.90 3.93 27.89
CA GLU A 150 2.23 4.57 27.96
C GLU A 150 3.30 3.60 28.51
N ARG A 151 2.92 2.74 29.46
CA ARG A 151 3.83 1.72 29.99
C ARG A 151 4.26 0.72 28.90
N GLY A 152 3.37 0.42 27.94
CA GLY A 152 3.70 -0.42 26.79
C GLY A 152 4.76 0.21 25.90
N GLN A 153 4.64 1.49 25.63
CA GLN A 153 5.65 2.25 24.90
C GLN A 153 6.98 2.23 25.65
N ALA A 154 6.99 2.58 26.93
CA ALA A 154 8.21 2.58 27.74
C ALA A 154 8.90 1.21 27.75
N LEU A 155 8.15 0.09 27.86
CA LEU A 155 8.73 -1.25 27.83
C LEU A 155 9.31 -1.62 26.47
N LEU A 156 8.69 -1.20 25.36
CA LEU A 156 9.26 -1.41 24.03
C LEU A 156 10.61 -0.73 23.86
N GLU A 157 10.73 0.50 24.38
CA GLU A 157 11.99 1.26 24.37
C GLU A 157 13.02 0.66 25.33
N GLU A 158 12.65 0.42 26.59
CA GLU A 158 13.57 0.01 27.67
C GLU A 158 14.05 -1.45 27.56
N VAL A 159 13.14 -2.37 27.21
CA VAL A 159 13.39 -3.82 27.25
C VAL A 159 13.79 -4.38 25.89
N TYR A 160 13.18 -3.84 24.80
CA TYR A 160 13.34 -4.38 23.46
C TYR A 160 14.16 -3.47 22.53
N GLY A 161 14.44 -2.22 22.92
CA GLY A 161 15.24 -1.27 22.15
C GLY A 161 14.57 -0.78 20.86
N VAL A 162 13.24 -0.82 20.80
CA VAL A 162 12.47 -0.36 19.64
C VAL A 162 12.58 1.17 19.52
N ASP A 163 12.80 1.66 18.29
CA ASP A 163 12.85 3.11 18.01
C ASP A 163 11.51 3.76 18.35
N PRO A 164 11.48 4.79 19.24
CA PRO A 164 10.27 5.52 19.57
C PRO A 164 9.50 6.06 18.34
N ALA A 165 10.21 6.38 17.26
CA ALA A 165 9.59 6.83 16.01
C ALA A 165 8.71 5.78 15.33
N LYS A 166 8.92 4.49 15.63
CA LYS A 166 8.10 3.37 15.14
C LYS A 166 6.87 3.09 16.01
N ILE A 167 6.73 3.73 17.17
CA ILE A 167 5.70 3.40 18.16
C ILE A 167 4.57 4.43 18.11
N ASP A 168 3.34 3.94 17.98
CA ASP A 168 2.13 4.74 18.06
C ASP A 168 1.33 4.37 19.32
N LEU A 169 1.08 5.33 20.18
CA LEU A 169 0.22 5.16 21.34
C LEU A 169 -1.24 5.42 20.94
N ILE A 170 -2.01 4.35 20.74
CA ILE A 170 -3.43 4.40 20.36
C ILE A 170 -4.23 3.64 21.41
N PRO A 171 -5.12 4.30 22.18
CA PRO A 171 -5.83 3.64 23.26
C PRO A 171 -6.77 2.54 22.76
N HIS A 172 -7.15 1.63 23.66
CA HIS A 172 -8.17 0.61 23.38
C HIS A 172 -9.49 1.28 23.00
N GLY A 173 -10.11 0.85 21.89
CA GLY A 173 -11.40 1.35 21.45
C GLY A 173 -12.51 1.11 22.47
N VAL A 174 -13.41 2.06 22.62
CA VAL A 174 -14.58 1.95 23.47
C VAL A 174 -15.86 2.24 22.71
N ILE A 175 -16.96 1.71 23.22
CA ILE A 175 -18.28 1.94 22.66
C ILE A 175 -18.69 3.40 22.92
N ASP A 176 -19.28 4.04 21.92
CA ASP A 176 -19.86 5.37 22.10
C ASP A 176 -21.20 5.26 22.84
N MET A 177 -21.16 5.48 24.16
CA MET A 177 -22.35 5.47 25.01
C MET A 177 -22.65 6.88 25.53
N PRO A 178 -23.93 7.29 25.57
CA PRO A 178 -24.32 8.54 26.21
C PRO A 178 -24.07 8.50 27.71
N PHE A 179 -23.81 9.67 28.31
CA PHE A 179 -23.70 9.79 29.75
C PHE A 179 -25.10 9.81 30.36
N VAL A 180 -25.57 8.65 30.81
CA VAL A 180 -26.92 8.48 31.37
C VAL A 180 -26.89 8.00 32.82
N ASP A 181 -28.02 8.19 33.51
CA ASP A 181 -28.24 7.61 34.83
C ASP A 181 -28.34 6.08 34.74
N SER A 182 -27.68 5.36 35.67
CA SER A 182 -27.70 3.89 35.68
C SER A 182 -29.11 3.31 35.86
N ASN A 183 -30.02 4.05 36.54
CA ASN A 183 -31.39 3.61 36.72
C ASN A 183 -32.17 3.42 35.40
N PHE A 184 -31.71 4.04 34.32
CA PHE A 184 -32.31 3.88 32.97
C PHE A 184 -32.26 2.44 32.43
N TYR A 185 -31.31 1.63 32.91
CA TYR A 185 -31.11 0.27 32.43
C TYR A 185 -31.39 -0.82 33.49
N LYS A 186 -31.75 -0.46 34.72
CA LYS A 186 -31.84 -1.41 35.84
C LYS A 186 -33.05 -2.33 35.75
N ASP A 187 -34.10 -1.92 35.08
CA ASP A 187 -35.30 -2.74 34.79
C ASP A 187 -34.98 -4.02 34.00
N VAL A 188 -33.97 -3.95 33.13
CA VAL A 188 -33.53 -5.12 32.31
C VAL A 188 -33.00 -6.27 33.18
N PHE A 189 -32.57 -5.99 34.45
CA PHE A 189 -31.92 -6.97 35.34
C PHE A 189 -32.66 -7.17 36.65
N ASP A 190 -33.91 -6.72 36.79
CA ASP A 190 -34.67 -6.76 38.05
C ASP A 190 -33.90 -6.05 39.19
N ALA A 191 -33.13 -5.02 38.87
CA ALA A 191 -32.28 -4.29 39.81
C ALA A 191 -32.80 -2.86 40.12
N GLU A 192 -34.05 -2.59 39.85
CA GLU A 192 -34.70 -1.31 40.17
C GLU A 192 -34.62 -1.03 41.67
N GLY A 193 -34.21 0.20 42.01
CA GLY A 193 -34.02 0.62 43.39
C GLY A 193 -32.76 0.05 44.09
N LYS A 194 -32.00 -0.84 43.40
CA LYS A 194 -30.76 -1.40 43.95
C LYS A 194 -29.53 -0.64 43.47
N THR A 195 -28.46 -0.71 44.25
CA THR A 195 -27.13 -0.29 43.82
C THR A 195 -26.40 -1.45 43.15
N VAL A 196 -26.00 -1.28 41.90
CA VAL A 196 -25.38 -2.34 41.08
C VAL A 196 -23.86 -2.22 41.04
N LEU A 197 -23.16 -3.20 41.60
CA LEU A 197 -21.75 -3.43 41.36
C LEU A 197 -21.61 -4.40 40.16
N LEU A 198 -20.63 -4.18 39.28
CA LEU A 198 -20.45 -5.00 38.08
C LEU A 198 -18.99 -5.43 37.92
N THR A 199 -18.77 -6.71 37.61
CA THR A 199 -17.55 -7.21 36.98
C THR A 199 -17.93 -8.01 35.74
N PHE A 200 -17.26 -7.81 34.61
CA PHE A 200 -17.57 -8.58 33.40
C PHE A 200 -16.31 -9.05 32.64
N GLY A 201 -16.52 -10.01 31.75
CA GLY A 201 -15.52 -10.65 30.90
C GLY A 201 -15.25 -12.10 31.29
N LEU A 202 -14.38 -12.81 30.57
CA LEU A 202 -14.07 -14.22 30.82
C LEU A 202 -13.53 -14.42 32.26
N LEU A 203 -14.20 -15.26 33.04
CA LEU A 203 -13.88 -15.50 34.45
C LEU A 203 -12.58 -16.29 34.60
N SER A 204 -11.68 -15.78 35.41
CA SER A 204 -10.40 -16.43 35.73
C SER A 204 -9.86 -15.93 37.09
N PRO A 205 -8.95 -16.67 37.74
CA PRO A 205 -8.35 -16.28 39.02
C PRO A 205 -7.68 -14.90 38.99
N ASN A 206 -7.12 -14.49 37.85
CA ASN A 206 -6.51 -13.16 37.68
C ASN A 206 -7.50 -12.01 37.83
N LYS A 207 -8.78 -12.25 37.59
CA LYS A 207 -9.83 -11.24 37.78
C LYS A 207 -10.04 -10.84 39.25
N GLY A 208 -9.60 -11.68 40.21
CA GLY A 208 -9.66 -11.38 41.64
C GLY A 208 -11.08 -11.22 42.19
N ILE A 209 -12.07 -11.86 41.54
CA ILE A 209 -13.49 -11.76 41.89
C ILE A 209 -13.75 -12.19 43.33
N GLU A 210 -12.97 -13.14 43.83
CA GLU A 210 -13.01 -13.59 45.24
C GLU A 210 -12.80 -12.42 46.21
N THR A 211 -11.92 -11.47 45.86
CA THR A 211 -11.64 -10.31 46.72
C THR A 211 -12.84 -9.37 46.76
N ALA A 212 -13.53 -9.19 45.64
CA ALA A 212 -14.76 -8.39 45.60
C ALA A 212 -15.90 -9.07 46.38
N ILE A 213 -16.08 -10.40 46.28
CA ILE A 213 -17.09 -11.16 47.04
C ILE A 213 -16.79 -11.05 48.55
N ARG A 214 -15.51 -11.13 48.99
CA ARG A 214 -15.08 -10.95 50.39
C ARG A 214 -15.33 -9.54 50.91
N ALA A 215 -15.44 -8.54 50.07
CA ALA A 215 -15.75 -7.14 50.43
C ALA A 215 -17.27 -6.95 50.74
N LEU A 216 -18.15 -7.77 50.14
CA LEU A 216 -19.61 -7.61 50.22
C LEU A 216 -20.18 -7.55 51.63
N PRO A 217 -19.79 -8.40 52.63
CA PRO A 217 -20.36 -8.30 53.98
C PRO A 217 -20.22 -6.91 54.60
N SER A 218 -19.06 -6.29 54.40
CA SER A 218 -18.81 -4.92 54.91
C SER A 218 -19.54 -3.85 54.10
N ILE A 219 -19.75 -4.04 52.81
CA ILE A 219 -20.52 -3.13 51.93
C ILE A 219 -22.00 -3.18 52.35
N LEU A 220 -22.57 -4.38 52.50
CA LEU A 220 -23.97 -4.62 52.82
C LEU A 220 -24.39 -4.13 54.19
N THR A 221 -23.44 -4.09 55.13
CA THR A 221 -23.70 -3.51 56.46
C THR A 221 -24.10 -2.03 56.38
N LYS A 222 -23.61 -1.29 55.39
CA LYS A 222 -23.93 0.14 55.19
C LYS A 222 -24.90 0.36 54.03
N ASN A 223 -24.94 -0.52 53.05
CA ASN A 223 -25.73 -0.38 51.84
C ASN A 223 -26.43 -1.73 51.55
N PRO A 224 -27.54 -2.05 52.23
CA PRO A 224 -28.20 -3.36 52.18
C PRO A 224 -28.81 -3.69 50.81
N ASP A 225 -29.07 -2.65 49.98
CA ASP A 225 -29.67 -2.80 48.66
C ASP A 225 -28.64 -3.03 47.52
N VAL A 226 -27.37 -3.30 47.87
CA VAL A 226 -26.32 -3.60 46.89
C VAL A 226 -26.50 -4.98 46.30
N VAL A 227 -26.38 -5.09 44.99
CA VAL A 227 -26.28 -6.35 44.23
C VAL A 227 -24.99 -6.34 43.41
N TYR A 228 -24.30 -7.46 43.38
CA TYR A 228 -23.07 -7.66 42.59
C TYR A 228 -23.33 -8.57 41.41
N LEU A 229 -23.29 -8.01 40.20
CA LEU A 229 -23.43 -8.74 38.93
C LEU A 229 -22.07 -9.20 38.46
N ILE A 230 -21.92 -10.50 38.18
CA ILE A 230 -20.73 -11.12 37.61
C ILE A 230 -21.15 -11.67 36.26
N VAL A 231 -20.71 -11.01 35.16
CA VAL A 231 -21.16 -11.26 33.80
C VAL A 231 -20.04 -11.87 32.96
N GLY A 232 -20.23 -13.09 32.47
CA GLY A 232 -19.29 -13.74 31.57
C GLY A 232 -19.11 -15.23 31.85
N ALA A 233 -18.77 -15.98 30.79
CA ALA A 233 -18.44 -17.39 30.90
C ALA A 233 -17.07 -17.60 31.54
N THR A 234 -16.83 -18.80 32.07
CA THR A 234 -15.50 -19.21 32.54
C THR A 234 -14.53 -19.28 31.36
N HIS A 235 -13.30 -18.87 31.57
CA HIS A 235 -12.27 -18.77 30.52
C HIS A 235 -12.05 -20.16 29.86
N PRO A 236 -12.02 -20.28 28.50
CA PRO A 236 -11.94 -21.57 27.81
C PRO A 236 -10.80 -22.48 28.27
N HIS A 237 -9.62 -21.94 28.60
CA HIS A 237 -8.51 -22.76 29.14
C HIS A 237 -8.82 -23.36 30.52
N LEU A 238 -9.61 -22.67 31.36
CA LEU A 238 -10.05 -23.22 32.64
C LEU A 238 -11.09 -24.30 32.44
N ILE A 239 -12.04 -24.06 31.53
CA ILE A 239 -13.03 -25.10 31.13
C ILE A 239 -12.34 -26.36 30.67
N ALA A 240 -11.36 -26.25 29.77
CA ALA A 240 -10.62 -27.40 29.25
C ALA A 240 -9.80 -28.14 30.30
N SER A 241 -9.28 -27.46 31.33
CA SER A 241 -8.42 -28.07 32.35
C SER A 241 -9.17 -28.54 33.61
N GLN A 242 -10.24 -27.85 34.05
CA GLN A 242 -10.89 -28.10 35.34
C GLN A 242 -12.41 -27.85 35.32
N GLY A 243 -13.02 -27.73 34.13
CA GLY A 243 -14.44 -27.45 34.01
C GLY A 243 -14.84 -26.10 34.65
N GLU A 244 -16.00 -26.09 35.32
CA GLU A 244 -16.58 -24.92 35.97
C GLU A 244 -16.09 -24.69 37.43
N ALA A 245 -15.09 -25.46 37.89
CA ALA A 245 -14.65 -25.44 39.30
C ALA A 245 -14.35 -24.04 39.82
N TYR A 246 -13.81 -23.13 38.96
CA TYR A 246 -13.54 -21.75 39.38
C TYR A 246 -14.84 -21.00 39.72
N ARG A 247 -15.84 -21.03 38.86
CA ARG A 247 -17.13 -20.37 39.06
C ARG A 247 -17.88 -20.96 40.25
N GLU A 248 -17.91 -22.31 40.36
CA GLU A 248 -18.50 -23.01 41.50
C GLU A 248 -17.85 -22.64 42.82
N GLY A 249 -16.50 -22.43 42.82
CA GLY A 249 -15.77 -21.93 43.97
C GLY A 249 -16.17 -20.50 44.40
N LEU A 250 -16.46 -19.63 43.43
CA LEU A 250 -16.95 -18.26 43.71
C LEU A 250 -18.38 -18.31 44.29
N GLN A 251 -19.24 -19.21 43.81
CA GLN A 251 -20.60 -19.41 44.34
C GLN A 251 -20.55 -19.96 45.77
N ALA A 252 -19.70 -20.96 46.02
CA ALA A 252 -19.48 -21.51 47.34
C ALA A 252 -18.96 -20.45 48.33
N LEU A 253 -18.04 -19.58 47.92
CA LEU A 253 -17.55 -18.46 48.72
C LEU A 253 -18.66 -17.49 49.07
N ALA A 254 -19.54 -17.15 48.13
CA ALA A 254 -20.69 -16.28 48.41
C ALA A 254 -21.66 -16.90 49.43
N LEU A 255 -21.89 -18.20 49.37
CA LEU A 255 -22.68 -18.96 50.35
C LEU A 255 -22.02 -18.94 51.73
N GLU A 256 -20.72 -19.25 51.81
CA GLU A 256 -19.93 -19.25 53.05
C GLU A 256 -20.02 -17.90 53.81
N LEU A 257 -19.93 -16.79 53.05
CA LEU A 257 -19.99 -15.45 53.59
C LEU A 257 -21.39 -14.93 53.83
N GLY A 258 -22.44 -15.71 53.52
CA GLY A 258 -23.83 -15.33 53.73
C GLY A 258 -24.34 -14.22 52.83
N VAL A 259 -23.71 -14.01 51.65
CA VAL A 259 -24.02 -12.94 50.68
C VAL A 259 -24.58 -13.48 49.36
N ALA A 260 -24.88 -14.74 49.25
CA ALA A 260 -25.28 -15.37 48.00
C ALA A 260 -26.49 -14.70 47.33
N GLN A 261 -27.45 -14.18 48.08
CA GLN A 261 -28.64 -13.47 47.58
C GLN A 261 -28.29 -12.08 46.98
N HIS A 262 -27.08 -11.58 47.19
CA HIS A 262 -26.60 -10.33 46.66
C HIS A 262 -25.60 -10.52 45.49
N VAL A 263 -25.29 -11.74 45.07
CA VAL A 263 -24.37 -12.06 43.98
C VAL A 263 -25.13 -12.78 42.87
N VAL A 264 -25.15 -12.17 41.69
CA VAL A 264 -25.84 -12.72 40.52
C VAL A 264 -24.83 -13.06 39.44
N PHE A 265 -24.80 -14.32 39.02
CA PHE A 265 -23.94 -14.82 37.95
C PHE A 265 -24.72 -14.89 36.63
N HIS A 266 -24.25 -14.22 35.60
CA HIS A 266 -24.67 -14.38 34.21
C HIS A 266 -23.61 -15.19 33.47
N ASP A 267 -23.78 -16.51 33.52
CA ASP A 267 -22.80 -17.50 33.06
C ASP A 267 -22.89 -17.73 31.55
N ARG A 268 -22.62 -16.68 30.80
CA ARG A 268 -22.58 -16.75 29.34
C ARG A 268 -21.74 -15.60 28.75
N PHE A 269 -21.24 -15.80 27.56
CA PHE A 269 -20.69 -14.72 26.76
C PHE A 269 -21.87 -13.89 26.23
N VAL A 270 -21.92 -12.61 26.63
CA VAL A 270 -23.00 -11.71 26.24
C VAL A 270 -22.67 -10.99 24.94
N SER A 271 -23.72 -10.66 24.17
CA SER A 271 -23.57 -9.82 22.98
C SER A 271 -23.14 -8.41 23.34
N MET A 272 -22.65 -7.65 22.36
CA MET A 272 -22.26 -6.25 22.59
C MET A 272 -23.44 -5.38 23.04
N GLU A 273 -24.64 -5.63 22.49
CA GLU A 273 -25.83 -4.89 22.88
C GLU A 273 -26.22 -5.18 24.34
N GLU A 274 -26.23 -6.44 24.76
CA GLU A 274 -26.47 -6.82 26.15
C GLU A 274 -25.38 -6.27 27.08
N LEU A 275 -24.11 -6.27 26.64
CA LEU A 275 -23.01 -5.71 27.43
C LEU A 275 -23.20 -4.21 27.67
N LYS A 276 -23.70 -3.45 26.69
CA LYS A 276 -24.07 -2.03 26.85
C LYS A 276 -25.12 -1.85 27.96
N GLU A 277 -26.12 -2.73 28.01
CA GLU A 277 -27.17 -2.70 29.06
C GLU A 277 -26.58 -2.97 30.44
N PHE A 278 -25.77 -4.03 30.59
CA PHE A 278 -25.08 -4.34 31.85
C PHE A 278 -24.18 -3.18 32.33
N ILE A 279 -23.36 -2.67 31.41
CA ILE A 279 -22.50 -1.51 31.74
C ILE A 279 -23.39 -0.30 32.04
N GLY A 280 -24.43 -0.07 31.25
CA GLY A 280 -25.40 1.02 31.47
C GLY A 280 -26.02 1.01 32.84
N GLY A 281 -26.50 -0.15 33.32
CA GLY A 281 -27.13 -0.35 34.62
C GLY A 281 -26.20 -0.35 35.83
N ALA A 282 -24.90 -0.51 35.63
CA ALA A 282 -23.94 -0.51 36.74
C ALA A 282 -23.74 0.88 37.33
N ASP A 283 -23.69 0.98 38.66
CA ASP A 283 -23.30 2.16 39.39
C ASP A 283 -21.79 2.22 39.60
N ILE A 284 -21.18 1.08 39.98
CA ILE A 284 -19.74 0.95 40.20
C ILE A 284 -19.24 -0.31 39.45
N TYR A 285 -18.19 -0.13 38.68
CA TYR A 285 -17.44 -1.24 38.04
C TYR A 285 -16.27 -1.63 38.95
N LEU A 286 -16.16 -2.93 39.25
CA LEU A 286 -15.07 -3.52 40.05
C LEU A 286 -14.13 -4.30 39.18
N THR A 287 -12.83 -3.97 39.22
CA THR A 287 -11.78 -4.71 38.51
C THR A 287 -10.58 -4.97 39.44
N PRO A 288 -10.74 -5.90 40.40
CA PRO A 288 -9.73 -6.18 41.42
C PRO A 288 -8.69 -7.20 40.97
N TYR A 289 -8.11 -6.97 39.78
CA TYR A 289 -7.14 -7.90 39.18
C TYR A 289 -5.96 -8.15 40.11
N ARG A 290 -5.37 -9.36 40.01
CA ARG A 290 -4.24 -9.79 40.85
C ARG A 290 -2.88 -9.53 40.22
N ASN A 291 -2.81 -9.51 38.88
CA ASN A 291 -1.55 -9.28 38.16
C ASN A 291 -1.33 -7.79 37.92
N GLU A 292 -0.20 -7.27 38.41
CA GLU A 292 0.21 -5.90 38.18
C GLU A 292 0.55 -5.63 36.70
N ASP A 293 1.09 -6.64 36.00
CA ASP A 293 1.65 -6.51 34.64
C ASP A 293 0.58 -6.46 33.53
N GLN A 294 -0.69 -6.28 33.91
CA GLN A 294 -1.76 -6.15 32.93
C GLN A 294 -1.67 -4.81 32.20
N ILE A 295 -1.13 -4.86 30.95
CA ILE A 295 -0.81 -3.66 30.17
C ILE A 295 -2.04 -3.10 29.45
N THR A 296 -3.02 -3.93 29.14
CA THR A 296 -4.29 -3.53 28.52
C THR A 296 -5.44 -4.34 29.07
N SER A 297 -6.55 -3.66 29.37
CA SER A 297 -7.80 -4.29 29.79
C SER A 297 -8.96 -3.68 29.02
N GLY A 298 -9.54 -4.42 28.09
CA GLY A 298 -10.70 -3.99 27.31
C GLY A 298 -11.94 -3.77 28.19
N THR A 299 -12.12 -4.61 29.21
CA THR A 299 -13.27 -4.48 30.15
C THR A 299 -13.17 -3.20 30.97
N LEU A 300 -11.97 -2.82 31.42
CA LEU A 300 -11.75 -1.53 32.07
C LEU A 300 -12.03 -0.36 31.12
N ALA A 301 -11.50 -0.44 29.88
CA ALA A 301 -11.70 0.58 28.87
C ALA A 301 -13.19 0.82 28.58
N TYR A 302 -13.99 -0.24 28.41
CA TYR A 302 -15.43 -0.12 28.16
C TYR A 302 -16.17 0.54 29.32
N ALA A 303 -15.92 0.11 30.57
CA ALA A 303 -16.54 0.72 31.75
C ALA A 303 -16.13 2.20 31.90
N PHE A 304 -14.88 2.52 31.62
CA PHE A 304 -14.33 3.88 31.62
C PHE A 304 -14.99 4.76 30.56
N GLY A 305 -15.05 4.27 29.31
CA GLY A 305 -15.67 4.99 28.19
C GLY A 305 -17.16 5.26 28.38
N ALA A 306 -17.86 4.36 29.07
CA ALA A 306 -19.26 4.52 29.47
C ALA A 306 -19.45 5.46 30.69
N GLY A 307 -18.39 5.96 31.29
CA GLY A 307 -18.42 6.87 32.41
C GLY A 307 -18.96 6.23 33.70
N LYS A 308 -18.51 5.03 34.01
CA LYS A 308 -18.83 4.36 35.27
C LYS A 308 -17.89 4.81 36.39
N ALA A 309 -18.35 4.78 37.63
CA ALA A 309 -17.46 4.86 38.78
C ALA A 309 -16.66 3.55 38.82
N ILE A 310 -15.34 3.63 39.00
CA ILE A 310 -14.46 2.48 38.91
C ILE A 310 -13.65 2.33 40.19
N VAL A 311 -13.65 1.11 40.75
CA VAL A 311 -12.75 0.71 41.84
C VAL A 311 -11.86 -0.43 41.29
N SER A 312 -10.55 -0.22 41.29
CA SER A 312 -9.57 -1.09 40.66
C SER A 312 -8.35 -1.32 41.53
N THR A 313 -7.69 -2.45 41.39
CA THR A 313 -6.30 -2.61 41.80
C THR A 313 -5.36 -1.84 40.86
N PRO A 314 -4.13 -1.45 41.33
CA PRO A 314 -3.25 -0.58 40.58
C PRO A 314 -2.39 -1.33 39.55
N TYR A 315 -2.99 -2.17 38.68
CA TYR A 315 -2.27 -2.71 37.55
C TYR A 315 -1.99 -1.62 36.50
N TRP A 316 -1.04 -1.81 35.63
CA TRP A 316 -0.47 -0.74 34.78
C TRP A 316 -1.52 0.05 34.03
N HIS A 317 -2.41 -0.61 33.28
CA HIS A 317 -3.46 0.11 32.53
C HIS A 317 -4.40 0.89 33.47
N ALA A 318 -4.73 0.34 34.65
CA ALA A 318 -5.60 1.03 35.58
C ALA A 318 -4.93 2.26 36.19
N ARG A 319 -3.64 2.23 36.50
CA ARG A 319 -2.88 3.39 36.99
C ARG A 319 -2.94 4.56 36.00
N GLU A 320 -2.76 4.28 34.69
CA GLU A 320 -2.81 5.31 33.66
C GLU A 320 -4.23 5.84 33.45
N LEU A 321 -5.17 4.93 33.23
CA LEU A 321 -6.53 5.31 32.84
C LEU A 321 -7.30 6.01 33.98
N LEU A 322 -7.09 5.55 35.21
CA LEU A 322 -7.80 6.07 36.41
C LEU A 322 -7.09 7.23 37.14
N ALA A 323 -5.97 7.72 36.60
CA ALA A 323 -5.28 8.91 37.08
C ALA A 323 -6.24 10.12 37.12
N ASP A 324 -5.84 11.22 37.76
CA ASP A 324 -6.59 12.49 37.82
C ASP A 324 -8.01 12.35 38.35
N GLU A 325 -8.21 11.53 39.39
CA GLU A 325 -9.50 11.26 40.02
C GLU A 325 -10.58 10.70 39.07
N ARG A 326 -10.16 9.93 38.04
CA ARG A 326 -11.07 9.25 37.09
C ARG A 326 -11.54 7.87 37.58
N GLY A 327 -10.96 7.39 38.72
CA GLY A 327 -11.33 6.16 39.39
C GLY A 327 -10.69 6.10 40.80
N VAL A 328 -10.91 5.00 41.51
CA VAL A 328 -10.30 4.72 42.81
C VAL A 328 -9.39 3.51 42.68
N LEU A 329 -8.13 3.66 43.09
CA LEU A 329 -7.17 2.58 43.18
C LEU A 329 -7.06 2.05 44.60
N VAL A 330 -7.15 0.73 44.78
CA VAL A 330 -7.05 0.00 46.04
C VAL A 330 -5.92 -1.01 46.02
N PRO A 331 -5.28 -1.39 47.14
CA PRO A 331 -4.23 -2.39 47.15
C PRO A 331 -4.68 -3.76 46.58
N PHE A 332 -3.73 -4.53 46.04
CA PHE A 332 -4.00 -5.89 45.59
C PHE A 332 -4.49 -6.79 46.70
N ALA A 333 -5.45 -7.64 46.42
CA ALA A 333 -6.02 -8.63 47.33
C ALA A 333 -6.58 -8.08 48.66
N ASP A 334 -6.95 -6.80 48.70
CA ASP A 334 -7.45 -6.08 49.89
C ASP A 334 -8.95 -5.87 49.82
N ALA A 335 -9.73 -6.84 50.36
CA ALA A 335 -11.19 -6.76 50.42
C ALA A 335 -11.71 -5.59 51.32
N PRO A 336 -11.11 -5.30 52.50
CA PRO A 336 -11.43 -4.11 53.30
C PRO A 336 -11.27 -2.80 52.53
N ALA A 337 -10.19 -2.64 51.74
CA ALA A 337 -9.98 -1.43 50.93
C ALA A 337 -11.03 -1.28 49.82
N ILE A 338 -11.42 -2.38 49.15
CA ILE A 338 -12.53 -2.39 48.19
C ILE A 338 -13.82 -1.94 48.88
N ALA A 339 -14.16 -2.51 50.03
CA ALA A 339 -15.35 -2.17 50.77
C ALA A 339 -15.35 -0.70 51.18
N GLY A 340 -14.20 -0.19 51.67
CA GLY A 340 -14.02 1.21 52.03
C GLY A 340 -14.28 2.15 50.85
N ALA A 341 -13.67 1.86 49.69
CA ALA A 341 -13.82 2.66 48.48
C ALA A 341 -15.27 2.66 47.94
N VAL A 342 -15.93 1.52 47.89
CA VAL A 342 -17.34 1.43 47.50
C VAL A 342 -18.23 2.22 48.41
N ASN A 343 -18.11 2.01 49.74
CA ASN A 343 -18.89 2.72 50.74
C ASN A 343 -18.66 4.22 50.69
N GLU A 344 -17.45 4.69 50.48
CA GLU A 344 -17.12 6.10 50.34
C GLU A 344 -17.78 6.72 49.09
N LEU A 345 -17.72 6.04 47.93
CA LEU A 345 -18.36 6.51 46.71
C LEU A 345 -19.88 6.61 46.88
N LEU A 346 -20.50 5.62 47.48
CA LEU A 346 -21.96 5.60 47.71
C LEU A 346 -22.39 6.67 48.73
N ALA A 347 -21.56 6.98 49.73
CA ALA A 347 -21.81 8.05 50.70
C ALA A 347 -21.64 9.46 50.10
N HIS A 348 -20.94 9.61 48.98
CA HIS A 348 -20.64 10.90 48.34
C HIS A 348 -21.06 10.94 46.86
N PRO A 349 -22.38 10.93 46.52
CA PRO A 349 -22.88 10.83 45.13
C PRO A 349 -22.36 11.95 44.21
N THR A 350 -22.14 13.15 44.73
CA THR A 350 -21.58 14.27 43.96
C THR A 350 -20.17 14.01 43.52
N ARG A 351 -19.31 13.44 44.38
CA ARG A 351 -17.94 13.05 44.06
C ARG A 351 -17.94 11.89 43.04
N MET A 352 -18.79 10.89 43.23
CA MET A 352 -18.96 9.78 42.31
C MET A 352 -19.39 10.27 40.92
N THR A 353 -20.36 11.19 40.86
CA THR A 353 -20.80 11.77 39.56
C THR A 353 -19.71 12.59 38.90
N ALA A 354 -18.92 13.36 39.65
CA ALA A 354 -17.79 14.11 39.10
C ALA A 354 -16.72 13.21 38.53
N MET A 355 -16.37 12.10 39.20
CA MET A 355 -15.47 11.05 38.73
C MET A 355 -15.98 10.43 37.43
N ARG A 356 -17.23 10.00 37.38
CA ARG A 356 -17.91 9.44 36.19
C ARG A 356 -17.84 10.39 35.00
N LYS A 357 -18.10 11.69 35.20
CA LYS A 357 -18.03 12.72 34.15
C LYS A 357 -16.60 12.88 33.62
N ARG A 358 -15.57 12.85 34.48
CA ARG A 358 -14.17 12.92 34.06
C ARG A 358 -13.81 11.71 33.21
N ALA A 359 -14.13 10.50 33.65
CA ALA A 359 -13.91 9.27 32.92
C ALA A 359 -14.62 9.29 31.54
N TRP A 360 -15.90 9.65 31.50
CA TRP A 360 -16.67 9.74 30.26
C TRP A 360 -16.09 10.76 29.29
N LYS A 361 -15.71 11.96 29.75
CA LYS A 361 -15.13 13.01 28.92
C LYS A 361 -13.82 12.54 28.29
N GLU A 362 -12.95 11.91 29.06
CA GLU A 362 -11.69 11.34 28.54
C GLU A 362 -11.93 10.17 27.59
N GLY A 363 -12.91 9.31 27.92
CA GLY A 363 -13.32 8.19 27.09
C GLY A 363 -13.81 8.58 25.68
N ARG A 364 -14.25 9.83 25.45
CA ARG A 364 -14.62 10.31 24.10
C ARG A 364 -13.44 10.30 23.12
N LYS A 365 -12.20 10.37 23.63
CA LYS A 365 -10.99 10.26 22.82
C LYS A 365 -10.68 8.82 22.39
N MET A 366 -11.35 7.86 23.01
CA MET A 366 -11.13 6.43 22.87
C MET A 366 -12.28 5.73 22.10
N ILE A 367 -13.33 6.44 21.66
CA ILE A 367 -14.40 5.80 20.88
C ILE A 367 -13.87 5.25 19.57
N TRP A 368 -14.45 4.15 19.11
CA TRP A 368 -13.98 3.42 17.94
C TRP A 368 -13.75 4.29 16.69
N PRO A 369 -14.59 5.27 16.33
CA PRO A 369 -14.31 6.18 15.21
C PRO A 369 -13.00 6.97 15.38
N GLN A 370 -12.68 7.43 16.59
CA GLN A 370 -11.41 8.14 16.86
C GLN A 370 -10.20 7.19 16.79
N VAL A 371 -10.37 5.97 17.29
CA VAL A 371 -9.34 4.92 17.20
C VAL A 371 -9.10 4.54 15.73
N ALA A 372 -10.14 4.32 14.94
CA ALA A 372 -10.02 4.03 13.52
C ALA A 372 -9.24 5.12 12.75
N ARG A 373 -9.48 6.40 13.03
CA ARG A 373 -8.72 7.52 12.44
C ARG A 373 -7.24 7.45 12.78
N ARG A 374 -6.88 7.18 14.05
CA ARG A 374 -5.49 7.02 14.47
C ARG A 374 -4.82 5.80 13.84
N TYR A 375 -5.55 4.68 13.69
CA TYR A 375 -5.05 3.51 12.96
C TYR A 375 -4.77 3.86 11.51
N MET A 376 -5.68 4.57 10.85
CA MET A 376 -5.47 5.02 9.46
C MET A 376 -4.27 5.96 9.33
N GLU A 377 -4.04 6.86 10.29
CA GLU A 377 -2.83 7.70 10.33
C GLU A 377 -1.57 6.86 10.47
N SER A 378 -1.57 5.83 11.34
CA SER A 378 -0.46 4.89 11.49
C SER A 378 -0.21 4.10 10.19
N PHE A 379 -1.26 3.62 9.54
CA PHE A 379 -1.18 2.93 8.25
C PHE A 379 -0.57 3.81 7.16
N ASN A 380 -0.99 5.05 7.06
CA ASN A 380 -0.44 6.00 6.10
C ASN A 380 1.04 6.31 6.40
N ARG A 381 1.45 6.40 7.68
CA ARG A 381 2.86 6.55 8.04
C ARG A 381 3.68 5.30 7.69
N ALA A 382 3.15 4.10 7.92
CA ALA A 382 3.80 2.84 7.55
C ALA A 382 4.02 2.75 6.03
N ARG A 383 3.01 3.11 5.24
CA ARG A 383 3.13 3.18 3.77
C ARG A 383 4.17 4.20 3.31
N ALA A 384 4.22 5.35 3.95
CA ALA A 384 5.22 6.39 3.64
C ALA A 384 6.64 5.99 4.09
N GLY A 385 6.79 5.21 5.17
CA GLY A 385 8.06 4.73 5.72
C GLY A 385 8.74 3.66 4.87
N MET A 386 8.00 2.92 4.04
CA MET A 386 8.56 1.96 3.07
C MET A 386 9.34 2.62 1.92
N SER A 387 9.34 3.93 1.81
CA SER A 387 10.33 4.62 1.00
C SER A 387 11.71 4.47 1.66
N VAL A 388 12.37 3.34 1.40
CA VAL A 388 13.76 3.07 1.80
C VAL A 388 14.60 4.30 1.47
N PRO A 389 15.55 4.74 2.33
CA PRO A 389 16.59 5.65 1.91
C PRO A 389 17.43 4.94 0.83
N VAL A 390 17.05 5.18 -0.41
CA VAL A 390 17.64 4.59 -1.62
C VAL A 390 19.14 4.91 -1.73
N ALA A 391 19.59 5.95 -1.04
CA ALA A 391 20.96 6.43 -1.10
C ALA A 391 22.04 5.44 -0.58
N ALA A 392 21.74 4.57 0.37
CA ALA A 392 22.76 3.72 0.99
C ALA A 392 22.96 2.36 0.31
N VAL A 393 21.96 1.85 -0.43
CA VAL A 393 22.00 0.50 -1.02
C VAL A 393 22.41 0.49 -2.50
N MET A 394 22.38 1.64 -3.19
CA MET A 394 22.59 1.72 -4.64
C MET A 394 24.04 1.68 -5.11
N HIS A 395 25.00 1.98 -4.25
CA HIS A 395 26.41 2.13 -4.70
C HIS A 395 27.15 0.80 -4.96
N GLU A 396 26.62 -0.36 -4.54
CA GLU A 396 27.28 -1.66 -4.70
C GLU A 396 26.55 -2.66 -5.64
N ARG A 397 25.37 -2.33 -6.16
CA ARG A 397 24.66 -3.24 -7.06
C ARG A 397 25.10 -3.05 -8.51
N SER A 398 25.56 -4.14 -9.12
CA SER A 398 25.69 -4.21 -10.59
C SER A 398 24.30 -4.43 -11.22
N TYR A 399 24.00 -3.66 -12.26
CA TYR A 399 22.76 -3.76 -13.05
C TYR A 399 23.12 -4.21 -14.50
N PRO A 400 23.44 -5.50 -14.74
CA PRO A 400 23.78 -5.97 -16.09
C PRO A 400 22.61 -5.77 -17.04
N VAL A 401 22.89 -5.48 -18.31
CA VAL A 401 21.84 -5.42 -19.34
C VAL A 401 21.36 -6.84 -19.60
N PRO A 402 20.06 -7.14 -19.39
CA PRO A 402 19.56 -8.49 -19.63
C PRO A 402 19.55 -8.85 -21.11
N ASP A 403 19.57 -10.15 -21.41
CA ASP A 403 19.35 -10.64 -22.78
C ASP A 403 17.93 -10.31 -23.28
N ALA A 404 17.74 -10.32 -24.61
CA ALA A 404 16.43 -10.10 -25.19
C ALA A 404 15.50 -11.28 -24.86
N ASN A 405 14.32 -10.98 -24.32
CA ASN A 405 13.26 -11.97 -24.06
C ASN A 405 11.96 -11.51 -24.73
N PHE A 406 11.49 -12.29 -25.73
CA PHE A 406 10.28 -11.99 -26.51
C PHE A 406 9.02 -12.63 -25.96
N ASP A 407 9.09 -13.44 -24.91
CA ASP A 407 7.95 -14.26 -24.45
C ASP A 407 6.70 -13.41 -24.17
N HIS A 408 6.85 -12.24 -23.56
CA HIS A 408 5.73 -11.36 -23.30
C HIS A 408 5.20 -10.68 -24.56
N LEU A 409 6.07 -10.24 -25.46
CA LEU A 409 5.67 -9.69 -26.75
C LEU A 409 4.88 -10.71 -27.59
N LEU A 410 5.33 -11.95 -27.61
CA LEU A 410 4.61 -13.05 -28.28
C LEU A 410 3.25 -13.30 -27.65
N ARG A 411 3.16 -13.27 -26.31
CA ARG A 411 1.90 -13.41 -25.56
C ARG A 411 0.94 -12.26 -25.85
N MET A 412 1.44 -11.05 -25.96
CA MET A 412 0.66 -9.84 -26.20
C MET A 412 0.27 -9.65 -27.67
N THR A 413 0.77 -10.47 -28.60
CA THR A 413 0.53 -10.31 -30.03
C THR A 413 -0.34 -11.45 -30.58
N ASP A 414 -1.37 -11.07 -31.34
CA ASP A 414 -2.19 -12.01 -32.10
C ASP A 414 -2.05 -11.76 -33.63
N HIS A 415 -2.99 -12.26 -34.41
CA HIS A 415 -3.00 -12.08 -35.88
C HIS A 415 -3.35 -10.67 -36.35
N THR A 416 -3.74 -9.78 -35.44
CA THR A 416 -4.14 -8.40 -35.72
C THR A 416 -3.02 -7.42 -35.44
N GLY A 417 -2.38 -7.57 -34.27
CA GLY A 417 -1.34 -6.70 -33.77
C GLY A 417 -1.01 -6.99 -32.31
N ILE A 418 -0.29 -6.07 -31.65
CA ILE A 418 -0.03 -6.14 -30.23
C ILE A 418 -1.18 -5.51 -29.45
N PHE A 419 -1.66 -6.21 -28.39
CA PHE A 419 -2.63 -5.66 -27.44
C PHE A 419 -2.02 -4.53 -26.65
N GLN A 420 -2.78 -3.46 -26.45
CA GLN A 420 -2.32 -2.24 -25.78
C GLN A 420 -2.02 -2.47 -24.29
N HIS A 421 -2.90 -3.18 -23.59
CA HIS A 421 -2.83 -3.38 -22.14
C HIS A 421 -2.84 -4.85 -21.75
N ALA A 422 -2.27 -5.12 -20.58
CA ALA A 422 -2.38 -6.40 -19.90
C ALA A 422 -2.95 -6.21 -18.48
N ILE A 423 -3.61 -7.24 -17.97
CA ILE A 423 -3.89 -7.39 -16.53
C ILE A 423 -2.82 -8.32 -15.99
N TYR A 424 -1.91 -7.80 -15.18
CA TYR A 424 -0.62 -8.43 -14.88
C TYR A 424 0.15 -8.74 -16.19
N SER A 425 0.33 -10.02 -16.54
CA SER A 425 0.97 -10.45 -17.78
C SER A 425 0.00 -11.09 -18.79
N VAL A 426 -1.32 -10.95 -18.59
CA VAL A 426 -2.37 -11.52 -19.46
C VAL A 426 -2.96 -10.42 -20.33
N PRO A 427 -3.03 -10.59 -21.68
CA PRO A 427 -3.58 -9.59 -22.58
C PRO A 427 -4.99 -9.17 -22.20
N ASN A 428 -5.25 -7.86 -22.19
CA ASN A 428 -6.58 -7.31 -21.93
C ASN A 428 -7.36 -7.08 -23.24
N TYR A 429 -8.24 -7.99 -23.57
CA TYR A 429 -9.04 -7.91 -24.79
C TYR A 429 -10.06 -6.75 -24.81
N HIS A 430 -10.39 -6.18 -23.65
CA HIS A 430 -11.29 -5.03 -23.58
C HIS A 430 -10.64 -3.73 -24.09
N GLU A 431 -9.31 -3.60 -23.97
CA GLU A 431 -8.56 -2.42 -24.41
C GLU A 431 -7.95 -2.59 -25.82
N ALA A 432 -7.94 -3.81 -26.31
CA ALA A 432 -7.53 -4.23 -27.65
C ALA A 432 -6.24 -3.57 -28.21
N TYR A 433 -6.30 -2.86 -29.34
CA TYR A 433 -5.09 -2.46 -30.09
C TYR A 433 -5.00 -0.96 -30.29
N CYS A 434 -3.76 -0.43 -30.33
CA CYS A 434 -3.51 0.93 -30.79
C CYS A 434 -2.36 1.00 -31.82
N THR A 435 -2.38 2.03 -32.64
CA THR A 435 -1.35 2.30 -33.64
C THR A 435 -0.01 2.64 -32.98
N ASP A 436 -0.03 3.34 -31.84
CA ASP A 436 1.19 3.72 -31.11
C ASP A 436 2.04 2.51 -30.74
N ASP A 437 1.42 1.47 -30.17
CA ASP A 437 2.14 0.29 -29.70
C ASP A 437 2.54 -0.61 -30.86
N ASN A 438 1.72 -0.76 -31.89
CA ASN A 438 2.12 -1.48 -33.11
C ASN A 438 3.27 -0.78 -33.82
N ALA A 439 3.34 0.55 -33.79
CA ALA A 439 4.47 1.32 -34.33
C ALA A 439 5.76 1.05 -33.52
N ARG A 440 5.70 1.12 -32.19
CA ARG A 440 6.87 0.80 -31.33
C ARG A 440 7.32 -0.65 -31.49
N ALA A 441 6.36 -1.58 -31.58
CA ALA A 441 6.66 -3.00 -31.79
C ALA A 441 7.35 -3.23 -33.15
N PHE A 442 6.91 -2.55 -34.22
CA PHE A 442 7.56 -2.62 -35.49
C PHE A 442 8.99 -2.06 -35.47
N ILE A 443 9.23 -0.90 -34.79
CA ILE A 443 10.59 -0.37 -34.59
C ILE A 443 11.47 -1.38 -33.89
N TYR A 444 10.95 -2.03 -32.82
CA TYR A 444 11.72 -3.01 -32.07
C TYR A 444 12.11 -4.23 -32.91
N THR A 445 11.23 -4.73 -33.76
CA THR A 445 11.57 -5.84 -34.68
C THR A 445 12.67 -5.46 -35.69
N VAL A 446 12.65 -4.23 -36.21
CA VAL A 446 13.72 -3.71 -37.08
C VAL A 446 15.05 -3.58 -36.34
N PHE A 447 15.01 -3.13 -35.08
CA PHE A 447 16.23 -3.04 -34.23
C PHE A 447 16.80 -4.43 -33.93
N HIS A 448 15.93 -5.40 -33.67
CA HIS A 448 16.37 -6.78 -33.45
C HIS A 448 17.00 -7.38 -34.69
N GLU A 449 16.42 -7.15 -35.88
CA GLU A 449 17.00 -7.58 -37.17
C GLU A 449 18.44 -7.07 -37.33
N GLN A 450 18.69 -5.82 -36.94
CA GLN A 450 20.03 -5.22 -36.99
C GLN A 450 21.00 -5.81 -35.97
N GLU A 451 20.53 -6.19 -34.80
CA GLU A 451 21.37 -6.73 -33.72
C GLU A 451 21.77 -8.18 -33.95
N HIS A 452 20.86 -8.99 -34.46
CA HIS A 452 20.98 -10.44 -34.49
C HIS A 452 20.90 -11.06 -35.91
N GLY A 453 20.58 -10.25 -36.93
CA GLY A 453 20.30 -10.72 -38.27
C GLY A 453 18.85 -11.20 -38.46
N PRO A 454 18.52 -11.73 -39.64
CA PRO A 454 17.17 -12.20 -39.95
C PRO A 454 16.73 -13.36 -39.06
N ASP A 455 15.56 -13.21 -38.43
CA ASP A 455 14.87 -14.25 -37.64
C ASP A 455 13.46 -14.45 -38.18
N PRO A 456 13.08 -15.65 -38.65
CA PRO A 456 11.75 -15.91 -39.22
C PRO A 456 10.58 -15.69 -38.22
N ALA A 457 10.81 -15.80 -36.91
CA ALA A 457 9.79 -15.56 -35.93
C ALA A 457 9.55 -14.05 -35.74
N ILE A 458 10.63 -13.28 -35.72
CA ILE A 458 10.58 -11.82 -35.61
C ILE A 458 10.08 -11.19 -36.92
N ASP A 459 10.44 -11.74 -38.09
CA ASP A 459 9.92 -11.29 -39.38
C ASP A 459 8.38 -11.44 -39.48
N ARG A 460 7.82 -12.52 -38.91
CA ARG A 460 6.35 -12.67 -38.81
C ARG A 460 5.70 -11.62 -37.93
N LEU A 461 6.31 -11.29 -36.77
CA LEU A 461 5.84 -10.22 -35.92
C LEU A 461 5.91 -8.87 -36.63
N ALA A 462 7.04 -8.57 -37.29
CA ALA A 462 7.22 -7.35 -38.08
C ALA A 462 6.14 -7.21 -39.16
N SER A 463 5.87 -8.30 -39.86
CA SER A 463 4.81 -8.36 -40.89
C SER A 463 3.43 -8.07 -40.30
N THR A 464 3.12 -8.61 -39.11
CA THR A 464 1.84 -8.34 -38.40
C THR A 464 1.71 -6.88 -38.06
N TYR A 465 2.74 -6.28 -37.47
CA TYR A 465 2.70 -4.87 -37.03
C TYR A 465 2.63 -3.92 -38.24
N LEU A 466 3.38 -4.18 -39.30
CA LEU A 466 3.31 -3.36 -40.50
C LEU A 466 1.95 -3.48 -41.22
N ALA A 467 1.37 -4.70 -41.26
CA ALA A 467 0.01 -4.89 -41.76
C ALA A 467 -1.03 -4.12 -40.95
N PHE A 468 -0.86 -4.07 -39.64
CA PHE A 468 -1.71 -3.21 -38.79
C PHE A 468 -1.57 -1.73 -39.14
N LEU A 469 -0.34 -1.22 -39.29
CA LEU A 469 -0.10 0.17 -39.67
C LEU A 469 -0.69 0.48 -41.06
N TRP A 470 -0.58 -0.42 -42.01
CA TRP A 470 -1.25 -0.29 -43.32
C TRP A 470 -2.76 -0.22 -43.20
N TYR A 471 -3.38 -1.06 -42.38
CA TYR A 471 -4.82 -1.05 -42.14
C TYR A 471 -5.29 0.19 -41.33
N ALA A 472 -4.43 0.73 -40.48
CA ALA A 472 -4.69 1.97 -39.74
C ALA A 472 -4.72 3.21 -40.63
N PHE A 473 -4.00 3.19 -41.76
CA PHE A 473 -3.86 4.33 -42.63
C PHE A 473 -5.12 4.56 -43.47
N ASP A 474 -5.73 5.72 -43.34
CA ASP A 474 -6.86 6.15 -44.17
C ASP A 474 -6.35 6.99 -45.35
N ALA A 475 -6.46 6.44 -46.56
CA ALA A 475 -5.98 7.09 -47.77
C ALA A 475 -6.74 8.37 -48.14
N ASN A 476 -7.98 8.57 -47.63
CA ASN A 476 -8.77 9.76 -47.94
C ASN A 476 -8.32 10.97 -47.13
N THR A 477 -7.96 10.72 -45.85
CA THR A 477 -7.49 11.76 -44.95
C THR A 477 -5.95 11.85 -44.88
N CYS A 478 -5.24 10.88 -45.43
CA CYS A 478 -3.79 10.67 -45.31
C CYS A 478 -3.35 10.63 -43.82
N ARG A 479 -4.18 10.06 -42.94
CA ARG A 479 -3.96 9.96 -41.50
C ARG A 479 -4.05 8.52 -41.01
N PHE A 480 -3.26 8.19 -40.02
CA PHE A 480 -3.46 6.94 -39.25
C PHE A 480 -4.58 7.14 -38.23
N ARG A 481 -5.43 6.13 -38.08
CA ARG A 481 -6.33 5.95 -36.94
C ARG A 481 -5.54 5.37 -35.79
N ASN A 482 -5.99 5.54 -34.55
CA ASN A 482 -5.23 5.02 -33.41
C ASN A 482 -5.85 3.77 -32.78
N PHE A 483 -7.10 3.83 -32.33
CA PHE A 483 -7.69 2.77 -31.52
C PHE A 483 -8.58 1.82 -32.32
N MET A 484 -8.36 0.52 -32.11
CA MET A 484 -9.15 -0.56 -32.74
C MET A 484 -9.68 -1.51 -31.66
N SER A 485 -10.96 -1.86 -31.70
CA SER A 485 -11.56 -2.88 -30.83
C SER A 485 -11.02 -4.29 -31.16
N HIS A 486 -11.22 -5.24 -30.25
CA HIS A 486 -10.90 -6.64 -30.48
C HIS A 486 -11.65 -7.27 -31.68
N GLU A 487 -12.85 -6.74 -31.98
CA GLU A 487 -13.64 -7.12 -33.16
C GLU A 487 -13.15 -6.44 -34.46
N ARG A 488 -12.01 -5.76 -34.42
CA ARG A 488 -11.37 -5.06 -35.57
C ARG A 488 -12.17 -3.89 -36.11
N HIS A 489 -12.95 -3.21 -35.25
CA HIS A 489 -13.59 -1.96 -35.62
C HIS A 489 -12.76 -0.78 -35.13
N TRP A 490 -12.53 0.18 -36.03
CA TRP A 490 -11.90 1.45 -35.64
C TRP A 490 -12.84 2.25 -34.73
N LEU A 491 -12.33 2.68 -33.58
CA LEU A 491 -13.10 3.43 -32.59
C LEU A 491 -13.17 4.93 -32.92
N GLU A 492 -12.39 5.37 -33.89
CA GLU A 492 -12.31 6.75 -34.36
C GLU A 492 -12.06 6.81 -35.87
N SER A 493 -12.49 7.91 -36.48
CA SER A 493 -12.26 8.13 -37.91
C SER A 493 -10.85 8.69 -38.22
N LYS A 494 -10.20 9.29 -37.18
CA LYS A 494 -8.91 9.98 -37.28
C LYS A 494 -8.19 9.91 -35.94
N GLY A 495 -6.99 9.39 -35.91
CA GLY A 495 -6.17 9.33 -34.72
C GLY A 495 -5.53 10.67 -34.34
N SER A 496 -4.87 10.72 -33.18
CA SER A 496 -4.14 11.88 -32.67
C SER A 496 -2.98 12.28 -33.60
N GLU A 497 -2.44 13.50 -33.41
CA GLU A 497 -1.24 13.91 -34.13
C GLU A 497 -0.03 13.06 -33.70
N ASP A 498 0.04 12.69 -32.43
CA ASP A 498 1.12 11.90 -31.84
C ASP A 498 1.12 10.47 -32.40
N SER A 499 -0.05 9.80 -32.47
CA SER A 499 -0.13 8.44 -33.03
C SER A 499 0.27 8.41 -34.49
N HIS A 500 -0.15 9.41 -35.27
CA HIS A 500 0.27 9.56 -36.66
C HIS A 500 1.79 9.71 -36.79
N ALA A 501 2.39 10.56 -35.98
CA ALA A 501 3.82 10.81 -36.02
C ALA A 501 4.65 9.61 -35.55
N ARG A 502 4.16 8.84 -34.58
CA ARG A 502 4.80 7.56 -34.16
C ARG A 502 4.74 6.51 -35.26
N ALA A 503 3.62 6.42 -35.98
CA ALA A 503 3.54 5.54 -37.16
C ALA A 503 4.54 5.95 -38.25
N LEU A 504 4.70 7.26 -38.48
CA LEU A 504 5.74 7.77 -39.39
C LEU A 504 7.15 7.42 -38.90
N TRP A 505 7.40 7.51 -37.57
CA TRP A 505 8.69 7.09 -37.00
C TRP A 505 8.95 5.61 -37.28
N ALA A 506 7.96 4.74 -37.12
CA ALA A 506 8.11 3.31 -37.36
C ALA A 506 8.44 3.01 -38.83
N VAL A 507 7.69 3.57 -39.77
CA VAL A 507 7.95 3.34 -41.19
C VAL A 507 9.22 4.05 -41.66
N GLY A 508 9.58 5.20 -41.10
CA GLY A 508 10.86 5.88 -41.33
C GLY A 508 12.04 5.03 -40.87
N THR A 509 11.92 4.39 -39.71
CA THR A 509 12.93 3.47 -39.19
C THR A 509 13.11 2.24 -40.10
N ALA A 510 12.02 1.64 -40.58
CA ALA A 510 12.09 0.51 -41.51
C ALA A 510 12.77 0.91 -42.83
N LEU A 511 12.46 2.10 -43.35
CA LEU A 511 13.12 2.63 -44.57
C LEU A 511 14.61 2.81 -44.40
N GLY A 512 15.06 3.34 -43.26
CA GLY A 512 16.46 3.58 -42.99
C GLY A 512 17.25 2.33 -42.62
N ARG A 513 16.60 1.28 -42.10
CA ARG A 513 17.29 0.24 -41.36
C ARG A 513 16.95 -1.21 -41.75
N SER A 514 15.75 -1.53 -42.21
CA SER A 514 15.36 -2.92 -42.46
C SER A 514 16.05 -3.46 -43.72
N ALA A 515 16.51 -4.71 -43.67
CA ALA A 515 17.02 -5.44 -44.81
C ALA A 515 15.90 -6.00 -45.70
N ASN A 516 14.66 -6.14 -45.16
CA ASN A 516 13.52 -6.70 -45.88
C ASN A 516 12.94 -5.67 -46.87
N GLU A 517 13.07 -5.99 -48.20
CA GLU A 517 12.60 -5.10 -49.28
C GLU A 517 11.10 -4.82 -49.19
N GLY A 518 10.29 -5.87 -48.95
CA GLY A 518 8.83 -5.71 -48.87
C GLY A 518 8.40 -4.79 -47.73
N PHE A 519 9.12 -4.80 -46.62
CA PHE A 519 8.87 -3.86 -45.50
C PHE A 519 9.25 -2.43 -45.87
N ARG A 520 10.39 -2.24 -46.58
CA ARG A 520 10.77 -0.92 -47.07
C ARG A 520 9.79 -0.35 -48.08
N ASP A 521 9.32 -1.17 -49.03
CA ASP A 521 8.42 -0.72 -50.11
C ASP A 521 7.07 -0.27 -49.53
N LEU A 522 6.47 -1.07 -48.65
CA LEU A 522 5.22 -0.68 -48.00
C LEU A 522 5.41 0.52 -47.09
N SER A 523 6.53 0.59 -46.36
CA SER A 523 6.87 1.73 -45.52
C SER A 523 7.07 3.01 -46.33
N ALA A 524 7.67 2.95 -47.51
CA ALA A 524 7.82 4.09 -48.41
C ALA A 524 6.47 4.65 -48.85
N LEU A 525 5.52 3.79 -49.19
CA LEU A 525 4.18 4.19 -49.56
C LEU A 525 3.46 4.93 -48.42
N LEU A 526 3.54 4.40 -47.19
CA LEU A 526 2.95 5.03 -46.01
C LEU A 526 3.62 6.35 -45.64
N PHE A 527 4.95 6.37 -45.64
CA PHE A 527 5.76 7.55 -45.33
C PHE A 527 5.46 8.71 -46.27
N GLN A 528 5.53 8.46 -47.59
CA GLN A 528 5.27 9.48 -48.60
C GLN A 528 3.86 10.07 -48.50
N ARG A 529 2.85 9.23 -48.29
CA ARG A 529 1.45 9.67 -48.18
C ARG A 529 1.13 10.38 -46.87
N GLY A 530 1.77 9.95 -45.74
CA GLY A 530 1.48 10.48 -44.42
C GLY A 530 2.25 11.75 -44.09
N LEU A 531 3.48 11.92 -44.61
CA LEU A 531 4.41 12.99 -44.21
C LEU A 531 3.84 14.41 -44.41
N ASP A 532 3.19 14.66 -45.56
CA ASP A 532 2.77 16.02 -45.92
C ASP A 532 1.70 16.60 -44.96
N THR A 533 0.92 15.74 -44.31
CA THR A 533 -0.11 16.18 -43.35
C THR A 533 0.47 16.80 -42.07
N VAL A 534 1.71 16.46 -41.72
CA VAL A 534 2.38 16.93 -40.50
C VAL A 534 2.62 18.46 -40.53
N LYS A 535 2.66 19.08 -41.68
CA LYS A 535 2.78 20.55 -41.78
C LYS A 535 1.62 21.30 -41.08
N HIS A 536 0.47 20.62 -40.89
CA HIS A 536 -0.72 21.18 -40.24
C HIS A 536 -0.81 20.82 -38.75
N PHE A 537 0.14 20.06 -38.20
CA PHE A 537 0.13 19.64 -36.81
C PHE A 537 0.53 20.77 -35.87
N SER A 538 -0.04 20.72 -34.66
CA SER A 538 0.22 21.67 -33.59
C SER A 538 0.98 21.03 -32.40
N SER A 539 0.97 19.71 -32.26
CA SER A 539 1.66 19.00 -31.19
C SER A 539 3.20 19.05 -31.36
N PRO A 540 3.93 19.61 -30.40
CA PRO A 540 5.40 19.59 -30.43
C PRO A 540 5.98 18.18 -30.46
N ARG A 541 5.31 17.21 -29.80
CA ARG A 541 5.71 15.81 -29.78
C ARG A 541 5.53 15.15 -31.14
N ALA A 542 4.44 15.46 -31.83
CA ALA A 542 4.24 14.99 -33.20
C ALA A 542 5.31 15.51 -34.14
N TRP A 543 5.74 16.77 -34.00
CA TRP A 543 6.88 17.29 -34.75
C TRP A 543 8.16 16.55 -34.43
N ALA A 544 8.41 16.25 -33.14
CA ALA A 544 9.61 15.55 -32.69
C ALA A 544 9.67 14.11 -33.23
N PHE A 545 8.59 13.32 -33.10
CA PHE A 545 8.56 11.97 -33.66
C PHE A 545 8.73 11.96 -35.17
N THR A 546 8.15 12.93 -35.87
CA THR A 546 8.32 13.07 -37.32
C THR A 546 9.77 13.45 -37.69
N LEU A 547 10.45 14.28 -36.89
CA LEU A 547 11.88 14.58 -37.12
C LEU A 547 12.76 13.36 -36.93
N VAL A 548 12.46 12.51 -35.94
CA VAL A 548 13.16 11.21 -35.77
C VAL A 548 12.91 10.32 -36.99
N ALA A 549 11.67 10.25 -37.48
CA ALA A 549 11.32 9.51 -38.70
C ALA A 549 12.10 10.00 -39.94
N ILE A 550 12.18 11.31 -40.11
CA ILE A 550 12.92 11.98 -41.20
C ILE A 550 14.42 11.69 -41.09
N HIS A 551 14.99 11.75 -39.87
CA HIS A 551 16.40 11.40 -39.66
C HIS A 551 16.69 9.95 -40.10
N GLU A 552 15.86 9.01 -39.71
CA GLU A 552 15.99 7.61 -40.09
C GLU A 552 15.89 7.43 -41.60
N TYR A 553 14.93 8.07 -42.25
CA TYR A 553 14.74 8.04 -43.70
C TYR A 553 15.95 8.64 -44.42
N LEU A 554 16.41 9.84 -44.05
CA LEU A 554 17.50 10.54 -44.71
C LEU A 554 18.86 9.86 -44.51
N SER A 555 19.01 9.03 -43.50
CA SER A 555 20.22 8.23 -43.31
C SER A 555 20.47 7.26 -44.48
N ALA A 556 19.41 6.78 -45.14
CA ALA A 556 19.49 5.90 -46.30
C ALA A 556 19.23 6.64 -47.63
N TYR A 557 18.38 7.66 -47.63
CA TYR A 557 17.91 8.37 -48.82
C TYR A 557 18.26 9.86 -48.76
N SER A 558 19.54 10.18 -48.53
CA SER A 558 20.04 11.57 -48.49
C SER A 558 19.79 12.26 -49.83
N GLY A 559 19.35 13.51 -49.81
CA GLY A 559 19.09 14.30 -51.01
C GLY A 559 17.63 14.41 -51.45
N ASP A 560 16.68 13.79 -50.70
CA ASP A 560 15.25 14.03 -50.92
C ASP A 560 14.90 15.48 -50.44
N ARG A 561 14.80 16.39 -51.42
CA ARG A 561 14.52 17.80 -51.16
C ARG A 561 13.16 18.05 -50.50
N GLY A 562 12.19 17.19 -50.74
CA GLY A 562 10.84 17.29 -50.11
C GLY A 562 10.90 17.03 -48.62
N VAL A 563 11.58 15.94 -48.27
CA VAL A 563 11.77 15.52 -46.87
C VAL A 563 12.71 16.49 -46.15
N GLU A 564 13.79 16.99 -46.79
CA GLU A 564 14.66 18.02 -46.23
C GLU A 564 13.91 19.32 -45.91
N LYS A 565 12.98 19.78 -46.78
CA LYS A 565 12.17 20.97 -46.50
C LYS A 565 11.26 20.74 -45.28
N MET A 566 10.67 19.51 -45.15
CA MET A 566 9.87 19.19 -43.98
C MET A 566 10.72 19.19 -42.72
N LYS A 567 11.93 18.59 -42.76
CA LYS A 567 12.91 18.64 -41.66
C LYS A 567 13.15 20.10 -41.19
N HIS A 568 13.53 20.97 -42.08
CA HIS A 568 13.78 22.39 -41.76
C HIS A 568 12.55 23.08 -41.15
N LEU A 569 11.36 22.83 -41.71
CA LEU A 569 10.10 23.40 -41.18
C LEU A 569 9.85 22.97 -39.73
N LEU A 570 9.94 21.69 -39.43
CA LEU A 570 9.65 21.16 -38.10
C LEU A 570 10.75 21.54 -37.09
N THR A 571 12.02 21.53 -37.49
CA THR A 571 13.15 22.02 -36.70
C THR A 571 12.97 23.50 -36.32
N ALA A 572 12.62 24.35 -37.28
CA ALA A 572 12.37 25.76 -37.01
C ALA A 572 11.20 25.99 -36.03
N ARG A 573 10.13 25.18 -36.12
CA ARG A 573 9.00 25.21 -35.17
C ARG A 573 9.42 24.85 -33.76
N LEU A 574 10.14 23.73 -33.56
CA LEU A 574 10.61 23.31 -32.24
C LEU A 574 11.62 24.32 -31.66
N LEU A 575 12.56 24.82 -32.47
CA LEU A 575 13.53 25.81 -32.03
C LEU A 575 12.83 27.13 -31.63
N SER A 576 11.86 27.57 -32.42
CA SER A 576 11.08 28.78 -32.10
C SER A 576 10.30 28.60 -30.79
N LEU A 577 9.73 27.41 -30.55
CA LEU A 577 9.01 27.08 -29.32
C LEU A 577 9.95 27.10 -28.11
N PHE A 578 11.15 26.54 -28.24
CA PHE A 578 12.18 26.56 -27.19
C PHE A 578 12.59 28.01 -26.87
N ASN A 579 12.90 28.81 -27.89
CA ASN A 579 13.30 30.18 -27.71
C ASN A 579 12.23 31.06 -27.06
N ALA A 580 10.94 30.79 -27.35
CA ALA A 580 9.82 31.52 -26.77
C ALA A 580 9.54 31.20 -25.30
N ASN A 581 9.85 30.01 -24.82
CA ASN A 581 9.47 29.55 -23.48
C ASN A 581 10.67 29.39 -22.55
N SER A 582 11.88 29.18 -23.08
CA SER A 582 13.09 28.98 -22.30
C SER A 582 13.51 30.27 -21.54
N SER A 583 13.96 30.09 -20.31
CA SER A 583 14.44 31.16 -19.43
C SER A 583 15.46 30.60 -18.44
N PRO A 584 16.26 31.45 -17.74
CA PRO A 584 17.09 30.97 -16.64
C PRO A 584 16.25 30.17 -15.62
N GLY A 585 16.67 28.91 -15.32
CA GLY A 585 15.94 28.00 -14.44
C GLY A 585 14.78 27.21 -15.06
N TRP A 586 14.44 27.50 -16.35
CA TRP A 586 13.43 26.72 -17.09
C TRP A 586 13.89 26.57 -18.55
N ARG A 587 14.74 25.63 -18.83
CA ARG A 587 15.31 25.39 -20.17
C ARG A 587 14.43 24.44 -20.99
N TRP A 588 13.13 24.77 -21.12
CA TRP A 588 12.13 23.90 -21.68
C TRP A 588 11.29 24.56 -22.78
N PHE A 589 10.69 23.70 -23.63
CA PHE A 589 9.92 24.08 -24.81
C PHE A 589 8.52 24.63 -24.49
N GLU A 590 7.92 24.18 -23.40
CA GLU A 590 6.53 24.44 -23.06
C GLU A 590 6.41 25.05 -21.65
N ARG A 591 5.24 25.54 -21.28
CA ARG A 591 4.96 26.06 -19.92
C ARG A 591 4.75 24.94 -18.90
N ILE A 592 4.69 23.68 -19.38
CA ILE A 592 4.54 22.48 -18.56
C ILE A 592 5.38 21.37 -19.18
N ALA A 593 6.16 20.65 -18.39
CA ALA A 593 6.80 19.42 -18.81
C ALA A 593 5.81 18.27 -18.51
N THR A 594 5.46 17.48 -19.53
CA THR A 594 4.40 16.48 -19.45
C THR A 594 4.93 15.06 -19.65
N TYR A 595 4.76 14.48 -20.83
CA TYR A 595 5.16 13.11 -21.17
C TYR A 595 6.13 13.10 -22.35
N ASP A 596 6.90 12.01 -22.49
CA ASP A 596 7.86 11.79 -23.59
C ASP A 596 8.79 13.01 -23.79
N ASN A 597 9.17 13.60 -22.63
CA ASN A 597 9.80 14.92 -22.62
C ASN A 597 11.08 14.96 -23.43
N ALA A 598 11.99 14.02 -23.23
CA ALA A 598 13.29 14.05 -23.89
C ALA A 598 13.24 13.92 -25.43
N LYS A 599 12.09 13.50 -25.99
CA LYS A 599 11.93 13.43 -27.47
C LYS A 599 12.01 14.79 -28.16
N LEU A 600 11.64 15.88 -27.46
CA LEU A 600 11.78 17.23 -28.02
C LEU A 600 13.25 17.61 -28.19
N SER A 601 14.08 17.38 -27.18
CA SER A 601 15.53 17.57 -27.23
C SER A 601 16.19 16.61 -28.23
N HIS A 602 15.78 15.34 -28.23
CA HIS A 602 16.25 14.31 -29.16
C HIS A 602 16.09 14.73 -30.62
N ALA A 603 14.89 15.22 -30.97
CA ALA A 603 14.59 15.66 -32.34
C ALA A 603 15.45 16.84 -32.81
N LEU A 604 15.72 17.82 -31.93
CA LEU A 604 16.60 18.93 -32.25
C LEU A 604 18.06 18.49 -32.44
N ILE A 605 18.54 17.56 -31.62
CA ILE A 605 19.90 17.02 -31.74
C ILE A 605 20.07 16.28 -33.09
N LEU A 606 19.05 15.53 -33.52
CA LEU A 606 19.07 14.80 -34.79
C LEU A 606 18.88 15.68 -36.04
N SER A 607 18.49 16.93 -35.89
CA SER A 607 18.19 17.85 -37.01
C SER A 607 19.39 18.13 -37.94
N GLY A 608 20.61 18.08 -37.39
CA GLY A 608 21.83 18.42 -38.09
C GLY A 608 22.09 19.94 -38.21
N GLU A 609 21.23 20.78 -37.63
CA GLU A 609 21.39 22.25 -37.65
C GLU A 609 22.06 22.73 -36.35
N GLU A 610 23.15 23.51 -36.45
CA GLU A 610 24.01 23.86 -35.31
C GLU A 610 23.24 24.53 -34.16
N GLU A 611 22.38 25.52 -34.44
CA GLU A 611 21.57 26.18 -33.42
C GLU A 611 20.56 25.25 -32.75
N ALA A 612 19.96 24.36 -33.54
CA ALA A 612 19.00 23.38 -33.03
C ALA A 612 19.69 22.33 -32.15
N ILE A 613 20.85 21.82 -32.58
CA ILE A 613 21.67 20.88 -31.78
C ILE A 613 22.02 21.53 -30.44
N LYS A 614 22.47 22.77 -30.44
CA LYS A 614 22.81 23.49 -29.20
C LYS A 614 21.60 23.65 -28.28
N ALA A 615 20.45 24.04 -28.81
CA ALA A 615 19.19 24.11 -28.04
C ALA A 615 18.75 22.75 -27.49
N GLY A 616 18.89 21.69 -28.31
CA GLY A 616 18.62 20.30 -27.92
C GLY A 616 19.51 19.84 -26.76
N LEU A 617 20.82 20.10 -26.83
CA LEU A 617 21.77 19.74 -25.78
C LEU A 617 21.48 20.52 -24.47
N VAL A 618 21.27 21.84 -24.56
CA VAL A 618 20.96 22.68 -23.39
C VAL A 618 19.66 22.24 -22.69
N SER A 619 18.62 21.88 -23.47
CA SER A 619 17.37 21.40 -22.90
C SER A 619 17.48 20.00 -22.32
N LEU A 620 18.30 19.14 -22.93
CA LEU A 620 18.55 17.79 -22.42
C LEU A 620 19.37 17.79 -21.14
N GLU A 621 20.44 18.60 -21.07
CA GLU A 621 21.25 18.77 -19.86
C GLU A 621 20.39 19.23 -18.69
N TRP A 622 19.56 20.26 -18.90
CA TRP A 622 18.60 20.71 -17.88
C TRP A 622 17.64 19.59 -17.46
N LEU A 623 17.12 18.80 -18.41
CA LEU A 623 16.20 17.71 -18.09
C LEU A 623 16.90 16.59 -17.32
N VAL A 624 18.17 16.29 -17.62
CA VAL A 624 19.02 15.33 -16.89
C VAL A 624 19.19 15.76 -15.44
N ASP A 625 19.50 17.04 -15.20
CA ASP A 625 19.68 17.58 -13.85
C ASP A 625 18.37 17.50 -13.05
N GLU A 626 17.27 17.94 -13.64
CA GLU A 626 15.96 17.97 -12.99
C GLU A 626 15.37 16.56 -12.73
N GLN A 627 15.76 15.57 -13.52
CA GLN A 627 15.33 14.19 -13.34
C GLN A 627 16.39 13.32 -12.65
N THR A 628 17.30 13.95 -11.90
CA THR A 628 18.25 13.27 -11.03
C THR A 628 17.75 13.34 -9.58
N GLY A 629 17.50 12.18 -8.98
CA GLY A 629 17.08 12.07 -7.58
C GLY A 629 18.24 12.27 -6.60
N GLU A 630 17.94 12.42 -5.31
CA GLU A 630 18.93 12.67 -4.24
C GLU A 630 20.02 11.61 -4.14
N GLY A 631 19.72 10.36 -4.50
CA GLY A 631 20.68 9.24 -4.55
C GLY A 631 21.40 9.10 -5.89
N GLY A 632 21.29 10.08 -6.80
CA GLY A 632 21.89 10.04 -8.14
C GLY A 632 21.17 9.12 -9.13
N GLN A 633 20.03 8.52 -8.76
CA GLN A 633 19.20 7.71 -9.64
C GLN A 633 18.41 8.59 -10.62
N PHE A 634 17.95 7.97 -11.71
CA PHE A 634 16.97 8.60 -12.58
C PHE A 634 15.60 8.64 -11.89
N SER A 635 14.96 9.80 -11.84
CA SER A 635 13.67 10.06 -11.24
C SER A 635 12.84 10.93 -12.19
N PRO A 636 12.11 10.32 -13.14
CA PRO A 636 11.35 11.05 -14.15
C PRO A 636 10.22 11.87 -13.55
N ILE A 637 9.77 12.88 -14.31
CA ILE A 637 8.59 13.68 -13.97
C ILE A 637 7.38 12.76 -13.97
N GLY A 638 6.64 12.74 -12.85
CA GLY A 638 5.44 11.91 -12.70
C GLY A 638 4.26 12.43 -13.50
N CYS A 639 3.44 11.52 -14.05
CA CYS A 639 2.26 11.90 -14.81
C CYS A 639 1.09 12.39 -13.93
N HIS A 640 1.12 12.14 -12.61
CA HIS A 640 0.10 12.59 -11.68
C HIS A 640 0.34 14.05 -11.25
N GLY A 641 0.13 14.97 -12.21
CA GLY A 641 0.31 16.41 -12.01
C GLY A 641 1.35 17.05 -12.93
N PHE A 642 2.25 16.28 -13.55
CA PHE A 642 3.31 16.78 -14.41
C PHE A 642 4.19 17.86 -13.73
N TRP A 643 4.75 18.81 -14.50
CA TRP A 643 5.53 19.90 -13.91
C TRP A 643 5.23 21.24 -14.61
N PRO A 644 4.32 22.05 -14.06
CA PRO A 644 4.09 23.41 -14.54
C PRO A 644 5.27 24.34 -14.21
N LYS A 645 5.60 25.26 -15.12
CA LYS A 645 6.64 26.28 -14.89
C LYS A 645 6.34 27.11 -13.64
N GLY A 646 7.23 27.09 -12.67
CA GLY A 646 7.05 27.74 -11.37
C GLY A 646 6.14 27.01 -10.37
N GLY A 647 5.65 25.83 -10.72
CA GLY A 647 4.92 24.94 -9.82
C GLY A 647 5.78 23.81 -9.26
N GLU A 648 5.16 22.91 -8.49
CA GLU A 648 5.82 21.71 -7.97
C GLU A 648 5.95 20.63 -9.05
N LYS A 649 7.08 19.94 -9.07
CA LYS A 649 7.33 18.80 -9.93
C LYS A 649 6.65 17.56 -9.36
N ALA A 650 5.74 16.92 -10.11
CA ALA A 650 5.18 15.65 -9.75
C ALA A 650 6.29 14.58 -9.70
N ARG A 651 6.41 13.88 -8.56
CA ARG A 651 7.44 12.86 -8.35
C ARG A 651 6.99 11.48 -8.82
N PHE A 652 5.70 11.19 -8.74
CA PHE A 652 5.08 9.92 -9.08
C PHE A 652 3.88 10.18 -10.00
N ASP A 653 3.37 9.35 -10.53
CA ASP A 653 3.37 8.11 -11.23
C ASP A 653 4.44 8.10 -12.36
N GLN A 654 5.58 7.45 -12.15
CA GLN A 654 6.69 7.47 -13.11
C GLN A 654 6.46 6.41 -14.18
N GLN A 655 6.60 6.80 -15.45
CA GLN A 655 6.26 5.96 -16.59
C GLN A 655 7.51 5.45 -17.35
N PRO A 656 7.54 4.18 -17.78
CA PRO A 656 8.62 3.60 -18.60
C PRO A 656 8.97 4.39 -19.86
N VAL A 657 7.99 5.04 -20.48
CA VAL A 657 8.19 5.86 -21.68
C VAL A 657 9.17 7.01 -21.47
N GLU A 658 9.19 7.61 -20.27
CA GLU A 658 10.13 8.67 -19.92
C GLU A 658 11.58 8.17 -19.90
N ALA A 659 11.81 6.99 -19.32
CA ALA A 659 13.13 6.38 -19.28
C ALA A 659 13.62 6.05 -20.69
N HIS A 660 12.77 5.51 -21.57
CA HIS A 660 13.10 5.26 -22.98
C HIS A 660 13.42 6.56 -23.73
N ALA A 661 12.62 7.60 -23.57
CA ALA A 661 12.87 8.88 -24.22
C ALA A 661 14.23 9.47 -23.83
N MET A 662 14.60 9.38 -22.54
CA MET A 662 15.89 9.83 -22.03
C MET A 662 17.06 8.97 -22.57
N VAL A 663 16.93 7.65 -22.61
CA VAL A 663 17.95 6.77 -23.21
C VAL A 663 18.20 7.18 -24.66
N SER A 664 17.14 7.30 -25.47
CA SER A 664 17.25 7.69 -26.88
C SER A 664 17.93 9.06 -27.07
N ALA A 665 17.52 10.07 -26.28
CA ALA A 665 18.04 11.43 -26.37
C ALA A 665 19.51 11.51 -25.95
N CYS A 666 19.88 10.84 -24.85
CA CYS A 666 21.26 10.81 -24.36
C CYS A 666 22.19 10.07 -25.35
N MET A 667 21.72 8.98 -25.97
CA MET A 667 22.51 8.30 -27.00
C MET A 667 22.70 9.15 -28.26
N ALA A 668 21.68 9.92 -28.67
CA ALA A 668 21.82 10.88 -29.77
C ALA A 668 22.81 12.02 -29.42
N ALA A 669 22.77 12.51 -28.19
CA ALA A 669 23.72 13.51 -27.69
C ALA A 669 25.16 12.95 -27.69
N PHE A 670 25.36 11.72 -27.25
CA PHE A 670 26.65 11.03 -27.33
C PHE A 670 27.16 10.94 -28.77
N ASP A 671 26.30 10.59 -29.72
CA ASP A 671 26.71 10.55 -31.13
C ASP A 671 27.10 11.90 -31.69
N ALA A 672 26.39 12.94 -31.30
CA ALA A 672 26.63 14.29 -31.75
C ALA A 672 27.92 14.94 -31.15
N THR A 673 28.20 14.65 -29.86
CA THR A 673 29.28 15.30 -29.10
C THR A 673 30.50 14.43 -28.84
N ARG A 674 30.34 13.12 -28.82
CA ARG A 674 31.30 12.10 -28.35
C ARG A 674 31.70 12.23 -26.88
N GLU A 675 30.90 12.92 -26.09
CA GLU A 675 31.12 13.06 -24.64
C GLU A 675 30.56 11.85 -23.89
N GLU A 676 31.41 11.10 -23.19
CA GLU A 676 31.07 9.88 -22.43
C GLU A 676 29.99 10.11 -21.36
N ALA A 677 29.87 11.34 -20.85
CA ALA A 677 28.84 11.68 -19.87
C ALA A 677 27.43 11.34 -20.35
N TRP A 678 27.15 11.53 -21.63
CA TRP A 678 25.85 11.18 -22.22
C TRP A 678 25.56 9.68 -22.23
N ALA A 679 26.57 8.86 -22.51
CA ALA A 679 26.44 7.42 -22.42
C ALA A 679 26.19 6.95 -20.98
N HIS A 680 26.84 7.57 -19.99
CA HIS A 680 26.57 7.32 -18.57
C HIS A 680 25.13 7.73 -18.16
N HIS A 681 24.64 8.86 -18.66
CA HIS A 681 23.24 9.25 -18.42
C HIS A 681 22.24 8.28 -19.05
N ALA A 682 22.48 7.84 -20.29
CA ALA A 682 21.63 6.83 -20.92
C ALA A 682 21.61 5.54 -20.10
N ARG A 683 22.78 5.06 -19.64
CA ARG A 683 22.90 3.89 -18.80
C ARG A 683 22.14 4.03 -17.50
N ARG A 684 22.27 5.15 -16.82
CA ARG A 684 21.53 5.47 -15.57
C ARG A 684 20.02 5.45 -15.78
N CYS A 685 19.52 6.00 -16.89
CA CYS A 685 18.10 5.98 -17.22
C CYS A 685 17.60 4.56 -17.49
N PHE A 686 18.40 3.71 -18.13
CA PHE A 686 18.08 2.31 -18.34
C PHE A 686 18.05 1.50 -17.03
N GLU A 687 18.97 1.76 -16.12
CA GLU A 687 19.04 1.10 -14.81
C GLU A 687 17.81 1.35 -13.94
N TRP A 688 17.02 2.39 -14.25
CA TRP A 688 15.71 2.64 -13.61
C TRP A 688 14.76 1.46 -13.79
N PHE A 689 14.72 0.82 -14.95
CA PHE A 689 13.95 -0.39 -15.21
C PHE A 689 14.38 -1.56 -14.32
N LEU A 690 15.65 -1.64 -14.00
CA LEU A 690 16.26 -2.74 -13.26
C LEU A 690 16.27 -2.55 -11.74
N GLY A 691 15.70 -1.43 -11.26
CA GLY A 691 15.57 -1.14 -9.83
C GLY A 691 16.49 -0.04 -9.30
N ARG A 692 17.29 0.65 -10.13
CA ARG A 692 17.97 1.89 -9.75
C ARG A 692 17.02 3.07 -9.90
N ASN A 693 15.95 3.05 -9.11
CA ASN A 693 14.85 4.00 -9.13
C ASN A 693 14.44 4.40 -7.70
N ASP A 694 13.43 5.24 -7.57
CA ASP A 694 12.99 5.80 -6.28
C ASP A 694 12.48 4.77 -5.26
N LEU A 695 12.17 3.54 -5.66
CA LEU A 695 11.72 2.46 -4.78
C LEU A 695 12.72 1.29 -4.65
N GLY A 696 13.81 1.28 -5.42
CA GLY A 696 14.76 0.18 -5.42
C GLY A 696 14.22 -1.16 -5.98
N VAL A 697 13.13 -1.13 -6.76
CA VAL A 697 12.40 -2.31 -7.24
C VAL A 697 12.44 -2.40 -8.77
N SER A 698 12.75 -3.59 -9.32
CA SER A 698 12.77 -3.82 -10.77
C SER A 698 11.36 -3.75 -11.36
N LEU A 699 11.20 -2.93 -12.42
CA LEU A 699 10.00 -2.93 -13.25
C LEU A 699 10.06 -4.05 -14.31
N TYR A 700 11.26 -4.41 -14.80
CA TYR A 700 11.42 -5.53 -15.68
C TYR A 700 11.23 -6.87 -14.97
N ASP A 701 10.44 -7.76 -15.55
CA ASP A 701 10.23 -9.12 -15.07
C ASP A 701 10.95 -10.13 -16.00
N GLU A 702 12.10 -10.61 -15.55
CA GLU A 702 12.93 -11.56 -16.32
C GLU A 702 12.19 -12.85 -16.67
N ARG A 703 11.20 -13.26 -15.87
CA ARG A 703 10.44 -14.51 -16.09
C ARG A 703 9.46 -14.41 -17.25
N THR A 704 8.93 -13.23 -17.50
CA THR A 704 7.95 -12.99 -18.56
C THR A 704 8.55 -12.28 -19.77
N GLY A 705 9.62 -11.51 -19.57
CA GLY A 705 10.16 -10.60 -20.57
C GLY A 705 9.36 -9.29 -20.66
N GLY A 706 8.37 -9.08 -19.77
CA GLY A 706 7.54 -7.88 -19.73
C GLY A 706 8.10 -6.80 -18.79
N CYS A 707 7.63 -5.58 -18.98
CA CYS A 707 7.91 -4.46 -18.07
C CYS A 707 6.63 -3.93 -17.45
N ARG A 708 6.65 -3.66 -16.16
CA ARG A 708 5.53 -3.14 -15.38
C ARG A 708 5.24 -1.69 -15.75
N ASP A 709 3.95 -1.30 -15.69
CA ASP A 709 3.46 -0.07 -16.32
C ASP A 709 3.89 1.23 -15.62
N ALA A 710 4.13 1.20 -14.32
CA ALA A 710 4.48 2.41 -13.61
C ALA A 710 5.15 2.19 -12.25
N LEU A 711 5.94 3.19 -11.83
CA LEU A 711 6.42 3.33 -10.46
C LEU A 711 5.54 4.33 -9.73
N LEU A 712 4.73 3.85 -8.80
CA LEU A 712 3.86 4.64 -7.95
C LEU A 712 4.60 5.10 -6.69
N ARG A 713 3.93 5.81 -5.80
CA ARG A 713 4.58 6.41 -4.63
C ARG A 713 5.19 5.38 -3.68
N ASP A 714 4.54 4.24 -3.52
CA ASP A 714 4.81 3.21 -2.52
C ASP A 714 4.84 1.78 -3.09
N HIS A 715 4.52 1.62 -4.38
CA HIS A 715 4.52 0.32 -5.05
C HIS A 715 4.71 0.48 -6.57
N ILE A 716 4.76 -0.63 -7.29
CA ILE A 716 4.76 -0.66 -8.75
C ILE A 716 3.41 -1.17 -9.28
N ASN A 717 2.92 -0.57 -10.35
CA ASN A 717 1.78 -1.11 -11.09
C ASN A 717 2.21 -2.44 -11.71
N GLN A 718 1.54 -3.53 -11.34
CA GLN A 718 1.94 -4.90 -11.72
C GLN A 718 1.56 -5.28 -13.16
N ASN A 719 0.77 -4.47 -13.86
CA ASN A 719 0.40 -4.70 -15.24
C ASN A 719 1.62 -4.53 -16.15
N GLN A 720 1.69 -5.32 -17.22
CA GLN A 720 2.78 -5.34 -18.18
C GLN A 720 2.21 -5.00 -19.57
N GLY A 721 1.83 -3.75 -19.78
CA GLY A 721 1.30 -3.25 -21.04
C GLY A 721 2.35 -3.22 -22.16
N ALA A 722 1.88 -3.04 -23.39
CA ALA A 722 2.74 -2.99 -24.57
C ALA A 722 3.69 -1.80 -24.54
N GLU A 723 3.21 -0.59 -24.21
CA GLU A 723 4.04 0.62 -24.15
C GLU A 723 5.23 0.44 -23.20
N SER A 724 4.97 -0.04 -22.00
CA SER A 724 5.99 -0.23 -20.95
C SER A 724 7.01 -1.29 -21.33
N THR A 725 6.54 -2.42 -21.86
CA THR A 725 7.38 -3.52 -22.31
C THR A 725 8.26 -3.08 -23.48
N LEU A 726 7.68 -2.40 -24.46
CA LEU A 726 8.42 -1.89 -25.63
C LEU A 726 9.39 -0.78 -25.26
N ALA A 727 9.06 0.09 -24.30
CA ALA A 727 9.97 1.11 -23.78
C ALA A 727 11.24 0.49 -23.19
N PHE A 728 11.10 -0.61 -22.41
CA PHE A 728 12.25 -1.36 -21.91
C PHE A 728 13.10 -1.96 -23.04
N HIS A 729 12.46 -2.70 -23.96
CA HIS A 729 13.19 -3.42 -25.02
C HIS A 729 13.86 -2.48 -26.04
N LEU A 730 13.22 -1.37 -26.40
CA LEU A 730 13.82 -0.34 -27.25
C LEU A 730 15.03 0.31 -26.56
N SER A 731 14.92 0.66 -25.28
CA SER A 731 16.04 1.19 -24.50
C SER A 731 17.22 0.23 -24.44
N ARG A 732 16.92 -1.07 -24.21
CA ARG A 732 17.92 -2.13 -24.21
C ARG A 732 18.66 -2.21 -25.57
N SER A 733 17.90 -2.24 -26.66
CA SER A 733 18.47 -2.32 -28.01
C SER A 733 19.32 -1.09 -28.37
N GLU A 734 18.91 0.10 -27.97
CA GLU A 734 19.70 1.33 -28.22
C GLU A 734 21.05 1.32 -27.50
N LEU A 735 21.11 0.76 -26.27
CA LEU A 735 22.36 0.61 -25.54
C LEU A 735 23.26 -0.48 -26.13
N THR A 736 22.72 -1.66 -26.45
CA THR A 736 23.52 -2.82 -26.88
C THR A 736 24.08 -2.68 -28.29
N ARG A 737 23.34 -2.08 -29.23
CA ARG A 737 23.80 -1.87 -30.60
C ARG A 737 25.10 -1.07 -30.67
N ARG A 738 25.32 -0.16 -29.73
CA ARG A 738 26.50 0.73 -29.74
C ARG A 738 27.67 0.20 -28.94
N HIS A 739 27.43 -0.66 -27.93
CA HIS A 739 28.53 -1.41 -27.28
C HIS A 739 29.34 -2.27 -28.26
N LYS A 740 28.71 -2.77 -29.33
CA LYS A 740 29.41 -3.53 -30.40
C LYS A 740 30.28 -2.64 -31.31
N GLN A 741 30.12 -1.32 -31.26
CA GLN A 741 30.89 -0.33 -32.04
C GLN A 741 32.00 0.37 -31.26
N LEU A 742 32.05 0.22 -29.95
CA LEU A 742 33.14 0.73 -29.11
C LEU A 742 34.26 -0.33 -29.04
N PRO A 743 35.53 0.04 -29.22
CA PRO A 743 36.64 -0.88 -28.97
C PRO A 743 36.59 -1.26 -27.48
N VAL A 744 36.69 -2.57 -27.22
CA VAL A 744 36.85 -3.09 -25.85
C VAL A 744 38.08 -2.41 -25.25
N PRO A 745 38.00 -1.73 -24.12
CA PRO A 745 39.20 -1.19 -23.49
C PRO A 745 40.15 -2.32 -23.14
N PRO A 746 41.48 -2.11 -23.30
CA PRO A 746 42.50 -3.12 -23.12
C PRO A 746 42.58 -3.70 -21.71
#